data_ca73b45249a75c72e002667291e7cec5
#
_entry.id   ca73b45249a75c72e002667291e7cec5
#
_cell.length_a   1.000
_cell.length_b   1.000
_cell.length_c   1.000
_cell.angle_alpha   90.00
_cell.angle_beta   90.00
_cell.angle_gamma   90.00
#
_symmetry.space_group_name_H-M   'P 1'
#
loop_
_entity.id
_entity.type
_entity.pdbx_description
1 polymer ?
#
loop_
_entity_poly.entity_id
_entity_poly.type
_entity_poly.pdbx_seq_one_letter_code
_entity_poly.pdbx_strand_id
1 'polypeptide(L)'
;LNMPYADVDVIAKLVPNTLHITLNDALRLSKQLSDLYEADEQVKKLIDTAKALEGMPRHASTHAAGVVITPEPTDYYLPLATNDGLPVTQFNMTEIEELGLLKMDFLGLRTLTVIRDAEAAIQKKDPSFSIRKLDYDDAATYKMLGQGETEGVFQLESSGMKQVLVGLQPQNLEDVIALISLYRPGPMDSIPTYLRNRHEPDKISYKTPQLAHILDVTNGCIVYQEQVMQIFRELAGFSFGQADNVRRAMSKKKHAVMEAEREHFVHGCTEPGHECPGCVANGISEKVANEIYDEMSSFASYAFNKSHAACYAYVAFQTAYLKCHYPSEFMAALLTSVLDNTDKVIEYSGECARLGLKVLPPDVNISNGGFTADNGKIRFGLNAVKNVGRNLIERVVEERKEKPYSSLYDFCKRMHGTELNRRAVECLIKAGAFDSMGVNRHSLVEAVDGIIKSVESDSRRNLEGQLDLFSVMSGESQTSDTDSYEIKPFPEYSHTELLQQEKEVSGLYLSGHPLDAYREQSARFASNSIKELTGEDAHKLDGNHVRIVCTIVKNRMMTTKSNTMMAFASVEDLTGTMEVIVFPRVLDTFRDALKENAVVVIEGRLSVREDEPSKLMAESISPIEGYDPKRPQANSPNLMRDAAQRLYVRLPSRSCPEYAKVINLLEIFDGDMPVIFYLEDVKQKLAAPRRLYASGHPLLFQELKHLLGETNVATK
;
A
#
# COMPACT_ATOMS: atom_id res chain seq x y z
N LEU A 1 0.14 35.14 -4.55
CA LEU A 1 -1.13 35.40 -5.25
C LEU A 1 -2.30 35.63 -4.29
N ASN A 2 -2.10 35.49 -2.97
CA ASN A 2 -3.12 35.58 -1.91
C ASN A 2 -4.34 34.63 -2.10
N MET A 3 -4.11 33.48 -2.72
CA MET A 3 -5.12 32.43 -2.82
C MET A 3 -5.03 31.50 -1.62
N PRO A 4 -6.16 31.07 -1.01
CA PRO A 4 -6.16 30.05 0.03
C PRO A 4 -5.58 28.74 -0.51
N TYR A 5 -4.82 28.03 0.35
CA TYR A 5 -4.20 26.76 -0.05
C TYR A 5 -5.24 25.72 -0.55
N ALA A 6 -6.40 25.67 0.09
CA ALA A 6 -7.46 24.74 -0.28
C ALA A 6 -7.96 24.95 -1.73
N ASP A 7 -8.07 26.20 -2.17
CA ASP A 7 -8.52 26.53 -3.53
C ASP A 7 -7.44 26.16 -4.57
N VAL A 8 -6.18 26.43 -4.25
CA VAL A 8 -5.04 26.05 -5.10
C VAL A 8 -4.92 24.52 -5.19
N ASP A 9 -5.15 23.79 -4.10
CA ASP A 9 -5.11 22.31 -4.06
C ASP A 9 -6.21 21.70 -4.95
N VAL A 10 -7.39 22.29 -4.98
CA VAL A 10 -8.48 21.87 -5.89
C VAL A 10 -8.05 22.03 -7.35
N ILE A 11 -7.43 23.16 -7.70
CA ILE A 11 -6.96 23.40 -9.07
C ILE A 11 -5.82 22.46 -9.43
N ALA A 12 -4.88 22.24 -8.52
CA ALA A 12 -3.74 21.34 -8.74
C ALA A 12 -4.20 19.88 -8.98
N LYS A 13 -5.27 19.42 -8.33
CA LYS A 13 -5.85 18.08 -8.53
C LYS A 13 -6.55 17.90 -9.88
N LEU A 14 -6.83 18.97 -10.61
CA LEU A 14 -7.36 18.89 -11.98
C LEU A 14 -6.28 18.64 -13.04
N VAL A 15 -5.00 18.78 -12.67
CA VAL A 15 -3.87 18.38 -13.51
C VAL A 15 -3.83 16.86 -13.57
N PRO A 16 -3.90 16.23 -14.79
CA PRO A 16 -3.84 14.78 -14.90
C PRO A 16 -2.55 14.20 -14.33
N ASN A 17 -2.64 13.06 -13.66
CA ASN A 17 -1.48 12.39 -13.08
C ASN A 17 -0.73 11.55 -14.14
N THR A 18 -0.17 12.23 -15.15
CA THR A 18 0.59 11.64 -16.24
C THR A 18 2.06 12.01 -16.12
N LEU A 19 2.95 11.04 -16.25
CA LEU A 19 4.41 11.27 -16.19
C LEU A 19 4.84 12.32 -17.23
N HIS A 20 5.63 13.29 -16.78
CA HIS A 20 6.18 14.38 -17.61
C HIS A 20 5.12 15.28 -18.28
N ILE A 21 3.90 15.33 -17.77
CA ILE A 21 2.87 16.23 -18.26
C ILE A 21 3.29 17.68 -18.05
N THR A 22 3.15 18.50 -19.09
CA THR A 22 3.31 19.95 -18.97
C THR A 22 1.97 20.61 -18.63
N LEU A 23 1.99 21.80 -18.05
CA LEU A 23 0.75 22.56 -17.79
C LEU A 23 0.00 22.89 -19.07
N ASN A 24 0.69 23.05 -20.20
CA ASN A 24 0.05 23.22 -21.50
C ASN A 24 -0.68 21.94 -21.93
N ASP A 25 -0.10 20.77 -21.72
CA ASP A 25 -0.75 19.51 -22.04
C ASP A 25 -1.90 19.21 -21.04
N ALA A 26 -1.71 19.57 -19.78
CA ALA A 26 -2.78 19.47 -18.78
C ALA A 26 -4.02 20.29 -19.16
N LEU A 27 -3.84 21.51 -19.66
CA LEU A 27 -4.95 22.33 -20.16
C LEU A 27 -5.63 21.73 -21.39
N ARG A 28 -4.90 21.00 -22.23
CA ARG A 28 -5.50 20.30 -23.40
C ARG A 28 -6.27 19.06 -23.01
N LEU A 29 -5.78 18.31 -22.00
CA LEU A 29 -6.32 17.02 -21.59
C LEU A 29 -7.47 17.16 -20.58
N SER A 30 -7.38 18.12 -19.65
CA SER A 30 -8.38 18.36 -18.62
C SER A 30 -9.31 19.51 -19.03
N LYS A 31 -10.50 19.17 -19.52
CA LYS A 31 -11.52 20.17 -19.87
C LYS A 31 -11.89 21.05 -18.68
N GLN A 32 -12.00 20.46 -17.48
CA GLN A 32 -12.33 21.21 -16.26
C GLN A 32 -11.26 22.25 -15.92
N LEU A 33 -9.97 21.90 -16.09
CA LEU A 33 -8.87 22.85 -15.87
C LEU A 33 -8.89 23.97 -16.90
N SER A 34 -9.15 23.63 -18.17
CA SER A 34 -9.28 24.60 -19.27
C SER A 34 -10.44 25.57 -19.06
N ASP A 35 -11.63 25.04 -18.71
CA ASP A 35 -12.81 25.86 -18.48
C ASP A 35 -12.59 26.84 -17.31
N LEU A 36 -11.93 26.40 -16.21
CA LEU A 36 -11.55 27.28 -15.10
C LEU A 36 -10.51 28.31 -15.47
N TYR A 37 -9.51 27.94 -16.28
CA TYR A 37 -8.47 28.83 -16.76
C TYR A 37 -9.05 29.97 -17.63
N GLU A 38 -10.11 29.69 -18.41
CA GLU A 38 -10.80 30.69 -19.25
C GLU A 38 -11.78 31.55 -18.47
N ALA A 39 -12.43 30.98 -17.44
CA ALA A 39 -13.52 31.63 -16.73
C ALA A 39 -13.06 32.49 -15.53
N ASP A 40 -11.90 32.19 -14.92
CA ASP A 40 -11.43 32.84 -13.69
C ASP A 40 -10.04 33.45 -13.86
N GLU A 41 -9.98 34.79 -13.75
CA GLU A 41 -8.69 35.53 -13.87
C GLU A 41 -7.66 35.17 -12.80
N GLN A 42 -8.09 34.79 -11.58
CA GLN A 42 -7.16 34.38 -10.55
C GLN A 42 -6.55 33.00 -10.87
N VAL A 43 -7.36 32.07 -11.35
CA VAL A 43 -6.90 30.75 -11.82
C VAL A 43 -5.97 30.91 -13.01
N LYS A 44 -6.32 31.76 -13.97
CA LYS A 44 -5.45 32.07 -15.11
C LYS A 44 -4.10 32.61 -14.66
N LYS A 45 -4.10 33.59 -13.77
CA LYS A 45 -2.86 34.15 -13.20
C LYS A 45 -2.04 33.12 -12.45
N LEU A 46 -2.70 32.19 -11.71
CA LEU A 46 -2.04 31.09 -11.04
C LEU A 46 -1.33 30.16 -12.03
N ILE A 47 -2.06 29.71 -13.05
CA ILE A 47 -1.53 28.78 -14.06
C ILE A 47 -0.41 29.45 -14.89
N ASP A 48 -0.57 30.71 -15.30
CA ASP A 48 0.46 31.41 -16.08
C ASP A 48 1.73 31.64 -15.24
N THR A 49 1.58 31.93 -13.94
CA THR A 49 2.72 32.01 -13.02
C THR A 49 3.38 30.65 -12.84
N ALA A 50 2.59 29.59 -12.70
CA ALA A 50 3.10 28.23 -12.58
C ALA A 50 3.83 27.78 -13.86
N LYS A 51 3.33 28.10 -15.07
CA LYS A 51 4.03 27.85 -16.34
C LYS A 51 5.37 28.57 -16.43
N ALA A 52 5.47 29.79 -15.92
CA ALA A 52 6.73 30.50 -15.88
C ALA A 52 7.78 29.88 -14.94
N LEU A 53 7.32 29.09 -13.97
CA LEU A 53 8.15 28.35 -13.01
C LEU A 53 8.35 26.88 -13.39
N GLU A 54 7.61 26.40 -14.37
CA GLU A 54 7.66 24.99 -14.80
C GLU A 54 9.06 24.64 -15.31
N GLY A 55 9.59 23.49 -14.85
CA GLY A 55 10.94 23.04 -15.19
C GLY A 55 12.07 23.66 -14.34
N MET A 56 11.77 24.64 -13.50
CA MET A 56 12.80 25.20 -12.59
C MET A 56 13.07 24.27 -11.41
N PRO A 57 14.33 24.11 -10.98
CA PRO A 57 14.66 23.36 -9.77
C PRO A 57 13.95 23.93 -8.54
N ARG A 58 13.27 23.07 -7.78
CA ARG A 58 12.52 23.47 -6.58
C ARG A 58 13.35 23.40 -5.31
N HIS A 59 14.13 22.34 -5.17
CA HIS A 59 14.98 22.06 -4.02
C HIS A 59 16.08 21.09 -4.40
N ALA A 60 17.16 21.08 -3.62
CA ALA A 60 18.19 20.07 -3.69
C ALA A 60 17.81 18.91 -2.75
N SER A 61 18.04 17.69 -3.18
CA SER A 61 17.88 16.49 -2.36
C SER A 61 19.16 15.67 -2.40
N THR A 62 19.41 14.89 -1.35
CA THR A 62 20.54 13.96 -1.30
C THR A 62 20.14 12.64 -1.99
N HIS A 63 21.01 12.11 -2.83
CA HIS A 63 20.81 10.78 -3.40
C HIS A 63 20.90 9.71 -2.29
N ALA A 64 19.99 8.74 -2.30
CA ALA A 64 19.88 7.75 -1.22
C ALA A 64 21.13 6.86 -1.06
N ALA A 65 21.86 6.60 -2.14
CA ALA A 65 22.96 5.65 -2.15
C ALA A 65 24.17 6.07 -3.00
N GLY A 66 24.06 7.13 -3.80
CA GLY A 66 25.11 7.59 -4.71
C GLY A 66 26.18 8.38 -3.98
N VAL A 67 27.43 7.97 -4.18
CA VAL A 67 28.62 8.64 -3.62
C VAL A 67 29.56 8.97 -4.78
N VAL A 68 30.01 10.25 -4.82
CA VAL A 68 31.04 10.68 -5.78
C VAL A 68 32.40 10.33 -5.20
N ILE A 69 33.22 9.63 -5.97
CA ILE A 69 34.56 9.20 -5.58
C ILE A 69 35.57 9.95 -6.44
N THR A 70 36.52 10.60 -5.79
CA THR A 70 37.55 11.44 -6.42
C THR A 70 38.93 11.07 -5.86
N PRO A 71 40.02 11.19 -6.65
CA PRO A 71 41.38 10.95 -6.18
C PRO A 71 41.84 11.94 -5.08
N GLU A 72 41.45 13.20 -5.20
CA GLU A 72 41.70 14.28 -4.25
C GLU A 72 40.37 14.68 -3.56
N PRO A 73 40.35 15.48 -2.51
CA PRO A 73 39.10 15.96 -1.88
C PRO A 73 38.13 16.53 -2.91
N THR A 74 36.84 16.18 -2.76
CA THR A 74 35.82 16.46 -3.80
C THR A 74 35.65 17.95 -4.09
N ASP A 75 35.87 18.82 -3.11
CA ASP A 75 35.84 20.29 -3.25
C ASP A 75 36.95 20.85 -4.16
N TYR A 76 37.97 20.04 -4.46
CA TYR A 76 38.97 20.37 -5.46
C TYR A 76 38.42 20.37 -6.90
N TYR A 77 37.41 19.54 -7.15
CA TYR A 77 36.84 19.32 -8.50
C TYR A 77 35.53 20.08 -8.72
N LEU A 78 34.73 20.24 -7.67
CA LEU A 78 33.39 20.84 -7.76
C LEU A 78 32.94 21.41 -6.41
N PRO A 79 32.06 22.45 -6.42
CA PRO A 79 31.56 23.04 -5.22
C PRO A 79 30.66 22.09 -4.43
N LEU A 80 30.73 22.13 -3.11
CA LEU A 80 29.93 21.36 -2.18
C LEU A 80 28.89 22.22 -1.50
N ALA A 81 27.82 21.62 -1.05
CA ALA A 81 26.81 22.18 -0.16
C ALA A 81 26.55 21.18 0.99
N THR A 82 25.70 21.56 1.92
CA THR A 82 25.20 20.65 2.97
C THR A 82 23.71 20.49 2.85
N ASN A 83 23.24 19.24 2.99
CA ASN A 83 21.84 18.91 3.11
C ASN A 83 21.67 18.00 4.32
N ASP A 84 20.83 18.38 5.29
CA ASP A 84 20.65 17.68 6.56
C ASP A 84 21.98 17.36 7.29
N GLY A 85 22.95 18.29 7.21
CA GLY A 85 24.27 18.15 7.82
C GLY A 85 25.26 17.25 7.07
N LEU A 86 24.85 16.64 5.96
CA LEU A 86 25.71 15.80 5.12
C LEU A 86 26.24 16.62 3.92
N PRO A 87 27.53 16.44 3.54
CA PRO A 87 28.08 17.08 2.35
C PRO A 87 27.45 16.50 1.08
N VAL A 88 27.04 17.37 0.17
CA VAL A 88 26.48 17.02 -1.13
C VAL A 88 27.12 17.86 -2.24
N THR A 89 27.18 17.34 -3.46
CA THR A 89 27.64 18.08 -4.63
C THR A 89 26.60 19.14 -5.02
N GLN A 90 27.03 20.32 -5.47
CA GLN A 90 26.13 21.32 -6.04
C GLN A 90 25.76 21.00 -7.51
N PHE A 91 26.51 20.11 -8.16
CA PHE A 91 26.25 19.67 -9.52
C PHE A 91 25.36 18.41 -9.49
N ASN A 92 24.48 18.27 -10.48
CA ASN A 92 23.65 17.11 -10.68
C ASN A 92 24.42 15.96 -11.34
N MET A 93 23.77 14.79 -11.47
CA MET A 93 24.40 13.56 -11.97
C MET A 93 24.98 13.74 -13.38
N THR A 94 24.27 14.40 -14.28
CA THR A 94 24.73 14.60 -15.68
C THR A 94 25.99 15.43 -15.74
N GLU A 95 26.05 16.53 -14.99
CA GLU A 95 27.23 17.41 -14.92
C GLU A 95 28.42 16.70 -14.28
N ILE A 96 28.19 15.84 -13.27
CA ILE A 96 29.25 15.03 -12.65
C ILE A 96 29.84 14.04 -13.67
N GLU A 97 28.99 13.39 -14.48
CA GLU A 97 29.42 12.49 -15.56
C GLU A 97 30.20 13.24 -16.66
N GLU A 98 29.74 14.44 -17.06
CA GLU A 98 30.44 15.29 -18.04
C GLU A 98 31.82 15.72 -17.55
N LEU A 99 31.99 15.95 -16.26
CA LEU A 99 33.28 16.24 -15.62
C LEU A 99 34.19 15.00 -15.52
N GLY A 100 33.68 13.82 -15.89
CA GLY A 100 34.44 12.57 -15.83
C GLY A 100 34.65 12.03 -14.43
N LEU A 101 33.85 12.48 -13.45
CA LEU A 101 33.92 11.99 -12.08
C LEU A 101 33.12 10.70 -11.91
N LEU A 102 33.61 9.83 -11.04
CA LEU A 102 32.96 8.55 -10.77
C LEU A 102 31.87 8.70 -9.70
N LYS A 103 30.62 8.45 -10.07
CA LYS A 103 29.51 8.27 -9.13
C LYS A 103 29.29 6.76 -8.93
N MET A 104 29.44 6.28 -7.70
CA MET A 104 29.19 4.89 -7.34
C MET A 104 27.93 4.81 -6.49
N ASP A 105 26.98 3.94 -6.88
CA ASP A 105 25.75 3.71 -6.14
C ASP A 105 25.89 2.47 -5.25
N PHE A 106 25.89 2.67 -3.92
CA PHE A 106 25.96 1.60 -2.93
C PHE A 106 24.55 1.16 -2.54
N LEU A 107 23.94 0.35 -3.41
CA LEU A 107 22.58 -0.13 -3.22
C LEU A 107 22.60 -1.44 -2.44
N GLY A 108 21.87 -1.46 -1.32
CA GLY A 108 21.60 -2.68 -0.54
C GLY A 108 20.15 -3.10 -0.67
N LEU A 109 19.89 -4.39 -0.42
CA LEU A 109 18.53 -4.92 -0.32
C LEU A 109 18.27 -5.35 1.11
N ARG A 110 17.32 -4.66 1.79
CA ARG A 110 16.85 -5.06 3.13
C ARG A 110 16.34 -6.49 3.15
N THR A 111 15.76 -6.96 2.07
CA THR A 111 15.27 -8.33 1.89
C THR A 111 16.35 -9.38 2.11
N LEU A 112 17.61 -9.11 1.74
CA LEU A 112 18.71 -10.04 2.00
C LEU A 112 18.99 -10.19 3.49
N THR A 113 18.78 -9.15 4.29
CA THR A 113 18.82 -9.24 5.77
C THR A 113 17.67 -10.10 6.29
N VAL A 114 16.45 -9.94 5.75
CA VAL A 114 15.31 -10.80 6.10
C VAL A 114 15.61 -12.28 5.82
N ILE A 115 16.15 -12.58 4.63
CA ILE A 115 16.53 -13.94 4.24
C ILE A 115 17.58 -14.50 5.21
N ARG A 116 18.64 -13.74 5.49
CA ARG A 116 19.71 -14.13 6.43
C ARG A 116 19.17 -14.43 7.83
N ASP A 117 18.32 -13.57 8.34
CA ASP A 117 17.79 -13.68 9.71
C ASP A 117 16.78 -14.84 9.81
N ALA A 118 15.98 -15.07 8.76
CA ALA A 118 15.12 -16.24 8.65
C ALA A 118 15.96 -17.54 8.57
N GLU A 119 17.00 -17.58 7.72
CA GLU A 119 17.93 -18.72 7.62
C GLU A 119 18.56 -19.02 8.99
N ALA A 120 19.07 -18.00 9.69
CA ALA A 120 19.64 -18.17 11.03
C ALA A 120 18.62 -18.67 12.06
N ALA A 121 17.36 -18.28 11.94
CA ALA A 121 16.29 -18.78 12.81
C ALA A 121 15.97 -20.25 12.53
N ILE A 122 15.94 -20.66 11.25
CA ILE A 122 15.74 -22.05 10.81
C ILE A 122 16.89 -22.93 11.27
N GLN A 123 18.13 -22.47 11.11
CA GLN A 123 19.34 -23.21 11.48
C GLN A 123 19.45 -23.55 12.98
N LYS A 124 18.74 -22.85 13.85
CA LYS A 124 18.61 -23.25 15.27
C LYS A 124 17.92 -24.59 15.44
N LYS A 125 17.04 -24.98 14.50
CA LYS A 125 16.27 -26.24 14.51
C LYS A 125 16.85 -27.26 13.55
N ASP A 126 17.28 -26.79 12.36
CA ASP A 126 17.92 -27.58 11.31
C ASP A 126 19.25 -26.93 10.87
N PRO A 127 20.37 -27.28 11.51
CA PRO A 127 21.68 -26.72 11.18
C PRO A 127 22.15 -27.02 9.74
N SER A 128 21.51 -27.95 9.04
CA SER A 128 21.87 -28.33 7.66
C SER A 128 21.20 -27.43 6.61
N PHE A 129 20.19 -26.68 6.99
CA PHE A 129 19.46 -25.79 6.10
C PHE A 129 20.37 -24.69 5.55
N SER A 130 20.30 -24.47 4.23
CA SER A 130 20.94 -23.33 3.59
C SER A 130 20.13 -22.83 2.40
N ILE A 131 19.86 -21.55 2.39
CA ILE A 131 19.13 -20.84 1.33
C ILE A 131 19.85 -21.00 -0.04
N ARG A 132 21.15 -21.21 -0.05
CA ARG A 132 21.95 -21.40 -1.27
C ARG A 132 21.77 -22.77 -1.92
N LYS A 133 21.15 -23.72 -1.20
CA LYS A 133 20.92 -25.10 -1.67
C LYS A 133 19.46 -25.36 -2.01
N LEU A 134 18.66 -24.31 -2.17
CA LEU A 134 17.24 -24.46 -2.51
C LEU A 134 17.07 -25.14 -3.87
N ASP A 135 16.05 -25.97 -3.96
CA ASP A 135 15.49 -26.42 -5.22
C ASP A 135 14.56 -25.33 -5.75
N TYR A 136 14.89 -24.76 -6.91
CA TYR A 136 14.11 -23.70 -7.55
C TYR A 136 12.94 -24.26 -8.38
N ASP A 137 12.70 -25.57 -8.38
CA ASP A 137 11.56 -26.25 -9.01
C ASP A 137 10.49 -26.68 -8.00
N ASP A 138 10.49 -26.06 -6.78
CA ASP A 138 9.54 -26.38 -5.71
C ASP A 138 8.09 -26.01 -6.09
N ALA A 139 7.29 -27.04 -6.40
CA ALA A 139 5.92 -26.89 -6.84
C ALA A 139 4.98 -26.23 -5.79
N ALA A 140 5.27 -26.39 -4.49
CA ALA A 140 4.47 -25.80 -3.43
C ALA A 140 4.63 -24.25 -3.42
N THR A 141 5.84 -23.78 -3.63
CA THR A 141 6.15 -22.34 -3.73
C THR A 141 5.45 -21.72 -4.95
N TYR A 142 5.53 -22.35 -6.14
CA TYR A 142 4.82 -21.83 -7.33
C TYR A 142 3.31 -21.86 -7.17
N LYS A 143 2.76 -22.88 -6.52
CA LYS A 143 1.33 -22.93 -6.21
C LYS A 143 0.90 -21.75 -5.33
N MET A 144 1.66 -21.44 -4.27
CA MET A 144 1.42 -20.29 -3.40
C MET A 144 1.47 -18.97 -4.19
N LEU A 145 2.48 -18.81 -5.07
CA LEU A 145 2.61 -17.65 -5.95
C LEU A 145 1.39 -17.51 -6.89
N GLY A 146 0.95 -18.62 -7.51
CA GLY A 146 -0.23 -18.65 -8.38
C GLY A 146 -1.56 -18.39 -7.65
N GLN A 147 -1.60 -18.51 -6.33
CA GLN A 147 -2.72 -18.12 -5.48
C GLN A 147 -2.70 -16.64 -5.09
N GLY A 148 -1.66 -15.89 -5.49
CA GLY A 148 -1.51 -14.48 -5.11
C GLY A 148 -1.16 -14.26 -3.64
N GLU A 149 -0.74 -15.30 -2.91
CA GLU A 149 -0.41 -15.24 -1.47
C GLU A 149 0.98 -14.65 -1.23
N THR A 150 1.23 -13.45 -1.76
CA THR A 150 2.56 -12.86 -1.90
C THR A 150 2.86 -11.69 -0.98
N GLU A 151 2.06 -11.47 0.10
CA GLU A 151 2.41 -10.47 1.12
C GLU A 151 3.80 -10.76 1.70
N GLY A 152 4.67 -9.75 1.71
CA GLY A 152 6.05 -9.87 2.17
C GLY A 152 7.01 -10.59 1.21
N VAL A 153 6.53 -11.11 0.08
CA VAL A 153 7.37 -11.70 -0.96
C VAL A 153 7.99 -10.60 -1.81
N PHE A 154 9.32 -10.59 -1.91
CA PHE A 154 10.07 -9.55 -2.61
C PHE A 154 9.57 -9.33 -4.04
N GLN A 155 9.34 -8.07 -4.41
CA GLN A 155 8.84 -7.62 -5.73
C GLN A 155 7.42 -8.07 -6.11
N LEU A 156 6.77 -8.98 -5.37
CA LEU A 156 5.53 -9.64 -5.79
C LEU A 156 4.30 -9.26 -4.93
N GLU A 157 4.42 -8.28 -4.03
CA GLU A 157 3.34 -7.97 -3.06
C GLU A 157 2.27 -6.97 -3.55
N SER A 158 2.50 -6.22 -4.63
CA SER A 158 1.51 -5.23 -5.09
C SER A 158 0.25 -5.91 -5.65
N SER A 159 -0.91 -5.26 -5.47
CA SER A 159 -2.21 -5.80 -5.91
C SER A 159 -2.24 -6.17 -7.39
N GLY A 160 -1.72 -5.29 -8.27
CA GLY A 160 -1.65 -5.60 -9.70
C GLY A 160 -0.69 -6.75 -10.03
N MET A 161 0.44 -6.87 -9.31
CA MET A 161 1.35 -8.01 -9.47
C MET A 161 0.69 -9.32 -9.06
N LYS A 162 -0.09 -9.32 -7.97
CA LYS A 162 -0.88 -10.48 -7.53
C LYS A 162 -1.87 -10.94 -8.59
N GLN A 163 -2.61 -10.01 -9.20
CA GLN A 163 -3.55 -10.32 -10.28
C GLN A 163 -2.85 -10.98 -11.46
N VAL A 164 -1.68 -10.46 -11.86
CA VAL A 164 -0.93 -11.07 -12.96
C VAL A 164 -0.37 -12.44 -12.58
N LEU A 165 0.09 -12.64 -11.34
CA LEU A 165 0.53 -13.95 -10.84
C LEU A 165 -0.59 -14.99 -10.85
N VAL A 166 -1.79 -14.59 -10.39
CA VAL A 166 -2.99 -15.45 -10.43
C VAL A 166 -3.36 -15.80 -11.88
N GLY A 167 -3.29 -14.82 -12.79
CA GLY A 167 -3.51 -15.07 -14.23
C GLY A 167 -2.44 -15.95 -14.88
N LEU A 168 -1.18 -15.82 -14.46
CA LEU A 168 -0.04 -16.53 -15.03
C LEU A 168 0.05 -18.00 -14.57
N GLN A 169 -0.26 -18.27 -13.29
CA GLN A 169 -0.06 -19.58 -12.67
C GLN A 169 1.39 -20.08 -12.87
N PRO A 170 2.41 -19.38 -12.31
CA PRO A 170 3.81 -19.68 -12.58
C PRO A 170 4.15 -21.12 -12.20
N GLN A 171 5.02 -21.76 -12.98
CA GLN A 171 5.44 -23.15 -12.80
C GLN A 171 6.95 -23.30 -12.67
N ASN A 172 7.70 -22.27 -13.03
CA ASN A 172 9.16 -22.27 -13.03
C ASN A 172 9.70 -20.85 -12.81
N LEU A 173 11.02 -20.74 -12.62
CA LEU A 173 11.67 -19.47 -12.36
C LEU A 173 11.64 -18.51 -13.56
N GLU A 174 11.63 -19.03 -14.81
CA GLU A 174 11.55 -18.20 -16.02
C GLU A 174 10.22 -17.42 -16.08
N ASP A 175 9.13 -18.01 -15.61
CA ASP A 175 7.83 -17.32 -15.49
C ASP A 175 7.94 -16.11 -14.55
N VAL A 176 8.65 -16.25 -13.43
CA VAL A 176 8.88 -15.16 -12.47
C VAL A 176 9.80 -14.08 -13.04
N ILE A 177 10.87 -14.50 -13.76
CA ILE A 177 11.82 -13.58 -14.42
C ILE A 177 11.08 -12.74 -15.46
N ALA A 178 10.26 -13.38 -16.30
CA ALA A 178 9.47 -12.69 -17.31
C ALA A 178 8.48 -11.71 -16.68
N LEU A 179 7.79 -12.12 -15.63
CA LEU A 179 6.82 -11.28 -14.93
C LEU A 179 7.46 -10.02 -14.33
N ILE A 180 8.58 -10.16 -13.62
CA ILE A 180 9.32 -9.01 -13.06
C ILE A 180 9.77 -8.04 -14.18
N SER A 181 10.08 -8.58 -15.38
CA SER A 181 10.47 -7.76 -16.53
C SER A 181 9.31 -7.04 -17.19
N LEU A 182 8.13 -7.67 -17.23
CA LEU A 182 6.94 -7.14 -17.89
C LEU A 182 6.14 -6.16 -17.01
N TYR A 183 6.10 -6.38 -15.68
CA TYR A 183 5.29 -5.57 -14.79
C TYR A 183 5.95 -4.21 -14.48
N ARG A 184 5.96 -3.33 -15.49
CA ARG A 184 6.50 -1.97 -15.43
C ARG A 184 5.80 -1.09 -16.46
N PRO A 185 5.72 0.25 -16.25
CA PRO A 185 5.18 1.15 -17.26
C PRO A 185 5.85 0.95 -18.64
N GLY A 186 5.06 0.74 -19.67
CA GLY A 186 5.47 0.41 -21.02
C GLY A 186 5.29 -1.08 -21.35
N PRO A 187 6.09 -2.02 -20.84
CA PRO A 187 5.94 -3.46 -21.14
C PRO A 187 4.63 -4.07 -20.63
N MET A 188 3.95 -3.46 -19.65
CA MET A 188 2.68 -3.95 -19.10
C MET A 188 1.61 -4.20 -20.18
N ASP A 189 1.61 -3.44 -21.27
CA ASP A 189 0.66 -3.62 -22.37
C ASP A 189 0.82 -4.99 -23.07
N SER A 190 1.97 -5.64 -22.93
CA SER A 190 2.24 -6.97 -23.48
C SER A 190 1.76 -8.11 -22.57
N ILE A 191 1.43 -7.85 -21.29
CA ILE A 191 1.01 -8.87 -20.32
C ILE A 191 -0.20 -9.68 -20.79
N PRO A 192 -1.29 -9.08 -21.32
CA PRO A 192 -2.43 -9.87 -21.80
C PRO A 192 -2.06 -10.86 -22.90
N THR A 193 -1.16 -10.47 -23.83
CA THR A 193 -0.67 -11.35 -24.89
C THR A 193 0.22 -12.46 -24.33
N TYR A 194 1.12 -12.11 -23.40
CA TYR A 194 1.97 -13.08 -22.72
C TYR A 194 1.16 -14.15 -21.97
N LEU A 195 0.15 -13.73 -21.19
CA LEU A 195 -0.74 -14.65 -20.46
C LEU A 195 -1.53 -15.55 -21.42
N ARG A 196 -2.14 -15.00 -22.47
CA ARG A 196 -2.85 -15.80 -23.47
C ARG A 196 -1.95 -16.83 -24.10
N ASN A 197 -0.77 -16.44 -24.55
CA ASN A 197 0.20 -17.34 -25.20
C ASN A 197 0.71 -18.41 -24.22
N ARG A 198 0.86 -18.09 -22.95
CA ARG A 198 1.26 -19.06 -21.90
C ARG A 198 0.25 -20.16 -21.72
N HIS A 199 -1.06 -19.85 -21.80
CA HIS A 199 -2.14 -20.83 -21.66
C HIS A 199 -2.51 -21.53 -22.98
N GLU A 200 -2.14 -20.94 -24.12
CA GLU A 200 -2.46 -21.45 -25.46
C GLU A 200 -1.19 -21.54 -26.35
N PRO A 201 -0.18 -22.34 -25.94
CA PRO A 201 1.10 -22.37 -26.65
C PRO A 201 0.98 -22.79 -28.12
N ASP A 202 0.04 -23.65 -28.46
CA ASP A 202 -0.24 -24.09 -29.83
C ASP A 202 -0.75 -22.97 -30.76
N LYS A 203 -1.19 -21.86 -30.19
CA LYS A 203 -1.67 -20.70 -30.96
C LYS A 203 -0.62 -19.62 -31.18
N ILE A 204 0.60 -19.80 -30.65
CA ILE A 204 1.69 -18.84 -30.85
C ILE A 204 2.08 -18.83 -32.32
N SER A 205 2.05 -17.64 -32.91
CA SER A 205 2.44 -17.43 -34.30
C SER A 205 3.67 -16.54 -34.36
N TYR A 206 4.72 -17.02 -35.01
CA TYR A 206 5.93 -16.26 -35.25
C TYR A 206 5.91 -15.66 -36.64
N LYS A 207 6.34 -14.40 -36.77
CA LYS A 207 6.44 -13.70 -38.10
C LYS A 207 7.42 -14.39 -39.03
N THR A 208 8.40 -15.07 -38.51
CA THR A 208 9.33 -15.97 -39.22
C THR A 208 9.72 -17.13 -38.30
N PRO A 209 9.93 -18.36 -38.84
CA PRO A 209 10.34 -19.50 -38.05
C PRO A 209 11.62 -19.28 -37.23
N GLN A 210 12.53 -18.43 -37.71
CA GLN A 210 13.79 -18.11 -37.03
C GLN A 210 13.59 -17.40 -35.69
N LEU A 211 12.42 -16.80 -35.44
CA LEU A 211 12.10 -16.19 -34.15
C LEU A 211 11.72 -17.20 -33.06
N ALA A 212 11.30 -18.40 -33.42
CA ALA A 212 10.74 -19.36 -32.46
C ALA A 212 11.73 -19.65 -31.32
N HIS A 213 12.95 -20.06 -31.62
CA HIS A 213 13.94 -20.43 -30.60
C HIS A 213 14.46 -19.22 -29.76
N ILE A 214 14.25 -17.99 -30.23
CA ILE A 214 14.58 -16.76 -29.48
C ILE A 214 13.46 -16.42 -28.50
N LEU A 215 12.20 -16.58 -28.92
CA LEU A 215 11.01 -16.08 -28.21
C LEU A 215 10.24 -17.18 -27.49
N ASP A 216 10.55 -18.47 -27.69
CA ASP A 216 9.88 -19.57 -27.00
C ASP A 216 9.89 -19.40 -25.47
N VAL A 217 11.03 -19.02 -24.91
CA VAL A 217 11.22 -18.82 -23.47
C VAL A 217 10.30 -17.72 -22.90
N THR A 218 9.78 -16.85 -23.76
CA THR A 218 8.89 -15.74 -23.40
C THR A 218 7.54 -15.83 -24.09
N ASN A 219 7.11 -17.04 -24.44
CA ASN A 219 5.81 -17.31 -25.04
C ASN A 219 5.53 -16.44 -26.30
N GLY A 220 6.54 -16.26 -27.15
CA GLY A 220 6.43 -15.49 -28.39
C GLY A 220 6.48 -13.98 -28.23
N CYS A 221 6.74 -13.45 -27.05
CA CYS A 221 6.84 -12.01 -26.81
C CYS A 221 8.31 -11.57 -26.71
N ILE A 222 8.64 -10.39 -27.20
CA ILE A 222 9.91 -9.73 -26.90
C ILE A 222 9.83 -9.15 -25.50
N VAL A 223 10.72 -9.57 -24.59
CA VAL A 223 10.78 -9.16 -23.18
C VAL A 223 12.14 -8.60 -22.81
N TYR A 224 13.20 -9.21 -23.32
CA TYR A 224 14.58 -8.94 -22.89
C TYR A 224 15.40 -8.19 -23.94
N GLN A 225 16.32 -7.34 -23.45
CA GLN A 225 17.32 -6.68 -24.31
C GLN A 225 18.17 -7.69 -25.08
N GLU A 226 18.48 -8.79 -24.46
CA GLU A 226 19.24 -9.91 -25.01
C GLU A 226 18.53 -10.52 -26.24
N GLN A 227 17.20 -10.63 -26.21
CA GLN A 227 16.41 -11.09 -27.35
C GLN A 227 16.48 -10.13 -28.52
N VAL A 228 16.39 -8.84 -28.27
CA VAL A 228 16.56 -7.81 -29.32
C VAL A 228 17.92 -7.95 -30.00
N MET A 229 18.99 -8.07 -29.20
CA MET A 229 20.35 -8.27 -29.75
C MET A 229 20.46 -9.56 -30.53
N GLN A 230 19.84 -10.65 -30.05
CA GLN A 230 19.85 -11.95 -30.70
C GLN A 230 19.10 -11.91 -32.03
N ILE A 231 17.96 -11.20 -32.11
CA ILE A 231 17.23 -10.99 -33.35
C ILE A 231 18.09 -10.26 -34.40
N PHE A 232 18.78 -9.19 -34.03
CA PHE A 232 19.71 -8.50 -34.95
C PHE A 232 20.82 -9.44 -35.46
N ARG A 233 21.38 -10.25 -34.58
CA ARG A 233 22.48 -11.17 -34.92
C ARG A 233 22.02 -12.29 -35.82
N GLU A 234 20.94 -12.96 -35.49
CA GLU A 234 20.54 -14.19 -36.16
C GLU A 234 19.71 -13.94 -37.43
N LEU A 235 18.88 -12.89 -37.46
CA LEU A 235 18.07 -12.59 -38.63
C LEU A 235 18.83 -11.76 -39.67
N ALA A 236 19.63 -10.78 -39.22
CA ALA A 236 20.32 -9.86 -40.12
C ALA A 236 21.85 -10.04 -40.16
N GLY A 237 22.43 -10.93 -39.33
CA GLY A 237 23.86 -11.25 -39.36
C GLY A 237 24.74 -10.17 -38.71
N PHE A 238 24.21 -9.35 -37.84
CA PHE A 238 24.99 -8.35 -37.10
C PHE A 238 26.00 -9.02 -36.17
N SER A 239 27.15 -8.38 -35.99
CA SER A 239 28.07 -8.74 -34.90
C SER A 239 27.46 -8.37 -33.52
N PHE A 240 28.00 -8.94 -32.44
CA PHE A 240 27.55 -8.61 -31.11
C PHE A 240 27.69 -7.12 -30.78
N GLY A 241 28.81 -6.49 -31.18
CA GLY A 241 29.05 -5.06 -30.95
C GLY A 241 28.09 -4.16 -31.73
N GLN A 242 27.78 -4.49 -33.00
CA GLN A 242 26.76 -3.77 -33.77
C GLN A 242 25.39 -3.90 -33.10
N ALA A 243 24.95 -5.08 -32.75
CA ALA A 243 23.67 -5.31 -32.09
C ALA A 243 23.54 -4.53 -30.77
N ASP A 244 24.62 -4.46 -29.96
CA ASP A 244 24.62 -3.66 -28.72
C ASP A 244 24.55 -2.15 -29.00
N ASN A 245 25.22 -1.65 -30.03
CA ASN A 245 25.15 -0.24 -30.44
C ASN A 245 23.72 0.14 -30.84
N VAL A 246 23.05 -0.71 -31.64
CA VAL A 246 21.64 -0.48 -32.01
C VAL A 246 20.71 -0.49 -30.79
N ARG A 247 20.87 -1.48 -29.91
CA ARG A 247 20.11 -1.53 -28.67
C ARG A 247 20.26 -0.25 -27.83
N ARG A 248 21.50 0.27 -27.72
CA ARG A 248 21.76 1.55 -27.02
C ARG A 248 21.14 2.75 -27.74
N ALA A 249 21.16 2.77 -29.08
CA ALA A 249 20.54 3.83 -29.87
C ALA A 249 19.02 3.84 -29.70
N MET A 250 18.39 2.66 -29.71
CA MET A 250 16.96 2.48 -29.46
C MET A 250 16.58 2.95 -28.05
N SER A 251 17.30 2.54 -27.01
CA SER A 251 17.08 2.96 -25.62
C SER A 251 17.19 4.48 -25.43
N LYS A 252 18.11 5.14 -26.17
CA LYS A 252 18.30 6.60 -26.14
C LYS A 252 17.43 7.36 -27.14
N LYS A 253 16.52 6.67 -27.86
CA LYS A 253 15.62 7.22 -28.88
C LYS A 253 16.32 8.08 -29.93
N LYS A 254 17.51 7.65 -30.41
CA LYS A 254 18.29 8.34 -31.45
C LYS A 254 17.73 8.00 -32.82
N HIS A 255 16.65 8.69 -33.25
CA HIS A 255 15.87 8.37 -34.43
C HIS A 255 16.71 8.26 -35.74
N ALA A 256 17.67 9.18 -35.96
CA ALA A 256 18.51 9.11 -37.15
C ALA A 256 19.37 7.83 -37.23
N VAL A 257 19.89 7.38 -36.07
CA VAL A 257 20.65 6.12 -36.02
C VAL A 257 19.72 4.93 -36.21
N MET A 258 18.54 4.97 -35.60
CA MET A 258 17.56 3.89 -35.73
C MET A 258 17.10 3.70 -37.17
N GLU A 259 16.92 4.79 -37.95
CA GLU A 259 16.50 4.68 -39.33
C GLU A 259 17.61 4.13 -40.24
N ALA A 260 18.85 4.55 -40.03
CA ALA A 260 20.00 3.98 -40.74
C ALA A 260 20.17 2.48 -40.44
N GLU A 261 20.02 2.09 -39.17
CA GLU A 261 20.13 0.67 -38.77
C GLU A 261 18.94 -0.19 -39.24
N ARG A 262 17.77 0.42 -39.52
CA ARG A 262 16.64 -0.27 -40.16
C ARG A 262 17.02 -0.76 -41.55
N GLU A 263 17.62 0.11 -42.38
CA GLU A 263 18.11 -0.28 -43.70
C GLU A 263 19.13 -1.40 -43.63
N HIS A 264 20.11 -1.29 -42.74
CA HIS A 264 21.09 -2.33 -42.50
C HIS A 264 20.47 -3.67 -42.06
N PHE A 265 19.48 -3.62 -41.18
CA PHE A 265 18.74 -4.81 -40.69
C PHE A 265 17.98 -5.48 -41.86
N VAL A 266 17.31 -4.71 -42.70
CA VAL A 266 16.47 -5.24 -43.78
C VAL A 266 17.31 -5.68 -44.97
N HIS A 267 18.15 -4.79 -45.51
CA HIS A 267 18.86 -4.98 -46.76
C HIS A 267 20.34 -5.32 -46.62
N GLY A 268 20.88 -5.18 -45.42
CA GLY A 268 22.31 -5.40 -45.14
C GLY A 268 23.18 -4.17 -45.38
N CYS A 269 24.45 -4.30 -45.05
CA CYS A 269 25.45 -3.25 -45.20
C CYS A 269 26.78 -3.86 -45.68
N THR A 270 27.45 -3.18 -46.64
CA THR A 270 28.74 -3.58 -47.15
C THR A 270 29.87 -2.61 -46.76
N GLU A 271 29.59 -1.61 -45.96
CA GLU A 271 30.58 -0.64 -45.50
C GLU A 271 31.59 -1.31 -44.54
N PRO A 272 32.91 -1.02 -44.70
CA PRO A 272 33.94 -1.58 -43.84
C PRO A 272 33.68 -1.33 -42.35
N GLY A 273 33.60 -2.39 -41.56
CA GLY A 273 33.30 -2.36 -40.11
C GLY A 273 31.83 -2.35 -39.77
N HIS A 274 30.94 -2.32 -40.76
CA HIS A 274 29.49 -2.41 -40.61
C HIS A 274 28.86 -3.54 -41.43
N GLU A 275 29.68 -4.44 -41.98
CA GLU A 275 29.24 -5.49 -42.89
C GLU A 275 28.21 -6.41 -42.20
N CYS A 276 27.05 -6.57 -42.82
CA CYS A 276 26.03 -7.53 -42.44
C CYS A 276 25.18 -7.92 -43.65
N PRO A 277 24.72 -9.18 -43.77
CA PRO A 277 23.94 -9.64 -44.92
C PRO A 277 22.53 -9.04 -45.00
N GLY A 278 21.92 -8.69 -43.86
CA GLY A 278 20.53 -8.27 -43.77
C GLY A 278 19.52 -9.42 -43.82
N CYS A 279 18.29 -9.14 -43.37
CA CYS A 279 17.21 -10.12 -43.30
C CYS A 279 16.81 -10.69 -44.66
N VAL A 280 16.79 -9.85 -45.70
CA VAL A 280 16.39 -10.25 -47.06
C VAL A 280 17.36 -11.30 -47.62
N ALA A 281 18.67 -11.12 -47.45
CA ALA A 281 19.67 -12.10 -47.84
C ALA A 281 19.55 -13.42 -47.08
N ASN A 282 19.03 -13.37 -45.87
CA ASN A 282 18.77 -14.55 -44.99
C ASN A 282 17.38 -15.18 -45.25
N GLY A 283 16.70 -14.82 -46.32
CA GLY A 283 15.43 -15.42 -46.77
C GLY A 283 14.17 -14.90 -46.08
N ILE A 284 14.26 -13.78 -45.37
CA ILE A 284 13.12 -13.11 -44.75
C ILE A 284 12.63 -12.02 -45.65
N SER A 285 11.31 -11.98 -45.99
CA SER A 285 10.77 -10.93 -46.85
C SER A 285 10.95 -9.55 -46.25
N GLU A 286 11.17 -8.54 -47.08
CA GLU A 286 11.31 -7.13 -46.70
C GLU A 286 10.17 -6.66 -45.78
N LYS A 287 8.92 -7.03 -46.12
CA LYS A 287 7.74 -6.71 -45.32
C LYS A 287 7.85 -7.27 -43.88
N VAL A 288 8.18 -8.54 -43.76
CA VAL A 288 8.31 -9.21 -42.46
C VAL A 288 9.48 -8.65 -41.67
N ALA A 289 10.61 -8.34 -42.33
CA ALA A 289 11.75 -7.72 -41.66
C ALA A 289 11.42 -6.35 -41.08
N ASN A 290 10.69 -5.50 -41.86
CA ASN A 290 10.20 -4.21 -41.36
C ASN A 290 9.23 -4.35 -40.21
N GLU A 291 8.28 -5.29 -40.26
CA GLU A 291 7.36 -5.55 -39.14
C GLU A 291 8.06 -6.01 -37.87
N ILE A 292 9.13 -6.81 -37.97
CA ILE A 292 9.98 -7.22 -36.84
C ILE A 292 10.73 -6.02 -36.29
N TYR A 293 11.29 -5.18 -37.17
CA TYR A 293 12.01 -3.98 -36.75
C TYR A 293 11.11 -2.99 -35.98
N ASP A 294 9.89 -2.77 -36.47
CA ASP A 294 8.90 -1.89 -35.83
C ASP A 294 8.55 -2.41 -34.44
N GLU A 295 8.34 -3.71 -34.27
CA GLU A 295 8.08 -4.35 -33.00
C GLU A 295 9.27 -4.17 -32.04
N MET A 296 10.50 -4.46 -32.49
CA MET A 296 11.70 -4.22 -31.70
C MET A 296 11.89 -2.77 -31.33
N SER A 297 11.66 -1.83 -32.24
CA SER A 297 11.82 -0.41 -32.01
C SER A 297 10.82 0.14 -31.00
N SER A 298 9.58 -0.32 -31.06
CA SER A 298 8.56 0.05 -30.07
C SER A 298 8.90 -0.48 -28.69
N PHE A 299 9.44 -1.69 -28.62
CA PHE A 299 9.74 -2.38 -27.38
C PHE A 299 11.12 -2.02 -26.79
N ALA A 300 12.12 -1.70 -27.61
CA ALA A 300 13.52 -1.54 -27.19
C ALA A 300 13.74 -0.38 -26.20
N SER A 301 12.85 0.63 -26.19
CA SER A 301 12.86 1.69 -25.17
C SER A 301 12.45 1.19 -23.78
N TYR A 302 11.85 0.00 -23.69
CA TYR A 302 11.30 -0.61 -22.47
C TYR A 302 11.90 -1.99 -22.18
N ALA A 303 12.66 -2.59 -23.10
CA ALA A 303 13.28 -3.89 -22.97
C ALA A 303 14.15 -3.98 -21.69
N PHE A 304 14.03 -5.09 -20.96
CA PHE A 304 14.71 -5.27 -19.68
C PHE A 304 15.93 -6.16 -19.79
N ASN A 305 16.91 -5.90 -18.95
CA ASN A 305 18.08 -6.79 -18.85
C ASN A 305 17.68 -8.08 -18.14
N LYS A 306 17.79 -9.22 -18.83
CA LYS A 306 17.41 -10.54 -18.28
C LYS A 306 18.21 -10.89 -17.03
N SER A 307 19.52 -10.57 -17.01
CA SER A 307 20.39 -10.90 -15.88
C SER A 307 19.94 -10.19 -14.60
N HIS A 308 19.52 -8.92 -14.71
CA HIS A 308 18.98 -8.17 -13.58
C HIS A 308 17.65 -8.79 -13.09
N ALA A 309 16.73 -9.07 -14.01
CA ALA A 309 15.45 -9.70 -13.66
C ALA A 309 15.65 -11.08 -13.01
N ALA A 310 16.59 -11.87 -13.53
CA ALA A 310 16.93 -13.16 -12.96
C ALA A 310 17.42 -13.04 -11.49
N CYS A 311 18.36 -12.12 -11.21
CA CYS A 311 18.83 -11.90 -9.84
C CYS A 311 17.68 -11.57 -8.89
N TYR A 312 16.75 -10.72 -9.31
CA TYR A 312 15.57 -10.35 -8.52
C TYR A 312 14.57 -11.51 -8.38
N ALA A 313 14.40 -12.32 -9.42
CA ALA A 313 13.55 -13.51 -9.37
C ALA A 313 14.08 -14.57 -8.40
N TYR A 314 15.40 -14.76 -8.33
CA TYR A 314 16.02 -15.63 -7.32
C TYR A 314 15.69 -15.15 -5.90
N VAL A 315 15.83 -13.86 -5.61
CA VAL A 315 15.49 -13.28 -4.29
C VAL A 315 13.99 -13.40 -4.02
N ALA A 316 13.14 -13.13 -5.02
CA ALA A 316 11.70 -13.30 -4.92
C ALA A 316 11.32 -14.74 -4.57
N PHE A 317 11.88 -15.71 -5.30
CA PHE A 317 11.64 -17.14 -5.03
C PHE A 317 12.14 -17.55 -3.64
N GLN A 318 13.32 -17.09 -3.21
CA GLN A 318 13.85 -17.38 -1.87
C GLN A 318 12.90 -16.89 -0.77
N THR A 319 12.37 -15.67 -0.91
CA THR A 319 11.37 -15.14 0.05
C THR A 319 10.05 -15.90 -0.01
N ALA A 320 9.61 -16.29 -1.19
CA ALA A 320 8.40 -17.11 -1.37
C ALA A 320 8.58 -18.51 -0.76
N TYR A 321 9.72 -19.16 -0.98
CA TYR A 321 10.07 -20.46 -0.41
C TYR A 321 10.08 -20.42 1.12
N LEU A 322 10.75 -19.41 1.70
CA LEU A 322 10.78 -19.22 3.15
C LEU A 322 9.37 -19.00 3.72
N LYS A 323 8.54 -18.20 3.05
CA LYS A 323 7.16 -17.99 3.45
C LYS A 323 6.33 -19.28 3.39
N CYS A 324 6.51 -20.07 2.33
CA CYS A 324 5.77 -21.32 2.12
C CYS A 324 6.12 -22.40 3.15
N HIS A 325 7.40 -22.61 3.38
CA HIS A 325 7.91 -23.75 4.18
C HIS A 325 8.26 -23.40 5.62
N TYR A 326 8.64 -22.14 5.90
CA TYR A 326 9.07 -21.65 7.21
C TYR A 326 8.36 -20.33 7.59
N PRO A 327 7.02 -20.31 7.55
CA PRO A 327 6.28 -19.05 7.69
C PRO A 327 6.54 -18.32 9.01
N SER A 328 6.74 -19.02 10.13
CA SER A 328 7.01 -18.38 11.43
C SER A 328 8.37 -17.68 11.47
N GLU A 329 9.40 -18.31 10.94
CA GLU A 329 10.77 -17.77 10.90
C GLU A 329 10.86 -16.61 9.90
N PHE A 330 10.23 -16.76 8.74
CA PHE A 330 10.19 -15.73 7.71
C PHE A 330 9.43 -14.48 8.19
N MET A 331 8.22 -14.66 8.70
CA MET A 331 7.40 -13.53 9.17
C MET A 331 8.02 -12.82 10.39
N ALA A 332 8.68 -13.55 11.29
CA ALA A 332 9.43 -12.94 12.39
C ALA A 332 10.59 -12.05 11.90
N ALA A 333 11.36 -12.52 10.92
CA ALA A 333 12.43 -11.74 10.29
C ALA A 333 11.87 -10.53 9.51
N LEU A 334 10.77 -10.72 8.78
CA LEU A 334 10.11 -9.66 8.02
C LEU A 334 9.59 -8.56 8.94
N LEU A 335 8.84 -8.91 9.99
CA LEU A 335 8.35 -7.97 11.01
C LEU A 335 9.51 -7.22 11.68
N THR A 336 10.61 -7.91 11.98
CA THR A 336 11.81 -7.30 12.55
C THR A 336 12.42 -6.26 11.60
N SER A 337 12.38 -6.49 10.30
CA SER A 337 12.92 -5.57 9.31
C SER A 337 12.14 -4.26 9.17
N VAL A 338 10.92 -4.19 9.71
CA VAL A 338 10.01 -3.03 9.59
C VAL A 338 9.64 -2.41 10.94
N LEU A 339 10.43 -2.67 12.00
CA LEU A 339 10.17 -2.18 13.36
C LEU A 339 9.92 -0.66 13.45
N ASP A 340 10.55 0.11 12.58
CA ASP A 340 10.41 1.57 12.54
C ASP A 340 9.15 2.05 11.79
N ASN A 341 8.37 1.12 11.21
CA ASN A 341 7.15 1.42 10.46
C ASN A 341 5.95 0.64 11.04
N THR A 342 5.22 1.29 11.93
CA THR A 342 4.06 0.69 12.61
C THR A 342 2.99 0.19 11.65
N ASP A 343 2.75 0.90 10.53
CA ASP A 343 1.72 0.50 9.56
C ASP A 343 2.10 -0.83 8.88
N LYS A 344 3.38 -1.01 8.55
CA LYS A 344 3.88 -2.29 8.02
C LYS A 344 3.90 -3.41 9.06
N VAL A 345 4.14 -3.09 10.33
CA VAL A 345 4.01 -4.07 11.42
C VAL A 345 2.56 -4.56 11.54
N ILE A 346 1.58 -3.66 11.44
CA ILE A 346 0.15 -3.99 11.45
C ILE A 346 -0.21 -4.87 10.24
N GLU A 347 0.19 -4.46 9.03
CA GLU A 347 -0.07 -5.18 7.78
C GLU A 347 0.46 -6.62 7.82
N TYR A 348 1.74 -6.80 8.19
CA TYR A 348 2.35 -8.13 8.26
C TYR A 348 1.88 -8.96 9.46
N SER A 349 1.40 -8.32 10.54
CA SER A 349 0.72 -9.03 11.62
C SER A 349 -0.64 -9.57 11.19
N GLY A 350 -1.37 -8.83 10.35
CA GLY A 350 -2.58 -9.32 9.67
C GLY A 350 -2.29 -10.53 8.80
N GLU A 351 -1.17 -10.51 8.06
CA GLU A 351 -0.73 -11.67 7.26
C GLU A 351 -0.37 -12.86 8.14
N CYS A 352 0.27 -12.65 9.29
CA CYS A 352 0.50 -13.72 10.27
C CYS A 352 -0.83 -14.38 10.70
N ALA A 353 -1.86 -13.59 11.00
CA ALA A 353 -3.17 -14.11 11.36
C ALA A 353 -3.80 -14.91 10.21
N ARG A 354 -3.67 -14.45 8.94
CA ARG A 354 -4.12 -15.16 7.74
C ARG A 354 -3.42 -16.51 7.56
N LEU A 355 -2.12 -16.57 7.88
CA LEU A 355 -1.32 -17.80 7.86
C LEU A 355 -1.57 -18.70 9.08
N GLY A 356 -2.46 -18.33 10.01
CA GLY A 356 -2.73 -19.06 11.25
C GLY A 356 -1.62 -18.94 12.30
N LEU A 357 -0.69 -18.01 12.14
CA LEU A 357 0.40 -17.74 13.06
C LEU A 357 -0.07 -16.79 14.17
N LYS A 358 0.00 -17.24 15.41
CA LYS A 358 -0.34 -16.40 16.57
C LYS A 358 0.85 -15.51 16.93
N VAL A 359 0.63 -14.20 17.01
CA VAL A 359 1.58 -13.25 17.60
C VAL A 359 1.36 -13.24 19.11
N LEU A 360 2.40 -13.56 19.87
CA LEU A 360 2.39 -13.59 21.33
C LEU A 360 2.79 -12.22 21.88
N PRO A 361 2.22 -11.78 23.03
CA PRO A 361 2.62 -10.53 23.69
C PRO A 361 4.13 -10.48 23.99
N PRO A 362 4.72 -9.29 24.15
CA PRO A 362 6.09 -9.17 24.61
C PRO A 362 6.24 -9.67 26.06
N ASP A 363 7.46 -10.06 26.41
CA ASP A 363 7.83 -10.47 27.76
C ASP A 363 9.29 -10.08 28.01
N VAL A 364 9.58 -9.34 29.09
CA VAL A 364 10.94 -8.86 29.38
C VAL A 364 11.95 -9.99 29.62
N ASN A 365 11.47 -11.15 30.06
CA ASN A 365 12.30 -12.32 30.31
C ASN A 365 12.51 -13.23 29.08
N ILE A 366 11.66 -13.10 28.05
CA ILE A 366 11.67 -14.01 26.88
C ILE A 366 11.94 -13.26 25.58
N SER A 367 11.25 -12.13 25.35
CA SER A 367 11.31 -11.40 24.07
C SER A 367 12.70 -10.82 23.80
N ASN A 368 13.14 -10.88 22.56
CA ASN A 368 14.32 -10.16 22.09
C ASN A 368 13.93 -8.75 21.60
N GLY A 369 14.92 -7.98 21.14
CA GLY A 369 14.65 -6.67 20.52
C GLY A 369 13.75 -6.78 19.29
N GLY A 370 14.01 -7.74 18.38
CA GLY A 370 13.17 -8.07 17.23
C GLY A 370 12.15 -9.15 17.51
N PHE A 371 11.25 -9.39 16.58
CA PHE A 371 10.32 -10.52 16.59
C PHE A 371 11.08 -11.83 16.47
N THR A 372 10.59 -12.88 17.11
CA THR A 372 11.24 -14.20 17.09
C THR A 372 10.21 -15.31 16.88
N ALA A 373 10.58 -16.32 16.10
CA ALA A 373 9.78 -17.53 15.97
C ALA A 373 9.87 -18.37 17.25
N ASP A 374 8.72 -18.75 17.81
CA ASP A 374 8.56 -19.50 19.05
C ASP A 374 7.56 -20.64 18.81
N ASN A 375 8.07 -21.84 18.49
CA ASN A 375 7.25 -23.06 18.31
C ASN A 375 6.06 -22.88 17.35
N GLY A 376 6.28 -22.31 16.17
CA GLY A 376 5.23 -22.04 15.17
C GLY A 376 4.36 -20.83 15.50
N LYS A 377 4.73 -20.05 16.50
CA LYS A 377 4.15 -18.75 16.86
C LYS A 377 5.22 -17.68 16.71
N ILE A 378 4.83 -16.42 16.81
CA ILE A 378 5.75 -15.28 16.73
C ILE A 378 5.69 -14.53 18.05
N ARG A 379 6.82 -14.37 18.72
CA ARG A 379 6.96 -13.55 19.93
C ARG A 379 7.19 -12.10 19.54
N PHE A 380 6.42 -11.18 20.11
CA PHE A 380 6.54 -9.75 19.88
C PHE A 380 7.89 -9.20 20.33
N GLY A 381 8.54 -8.39 19.49
CA GLY A 381 9.83 -7.79 19.78
C GLY A 381 9.72 -6.56 20.68
N LEU A 382 10.60 -6.43 21.69
CA LEU A 382 10.57 -5.30 22.63
C LEU A 382 10.83 -3.94 21.95
N ASN A 383 11.62 -3.91 20.86
CA ASN A 383 11.86 -2.68 20.10
C ASN A 383 10.65 -2.20 19.29
N ALA A 384 9.63 -3.04 19.12
CA ALA A 384 8.37 -2.65 18.48
C ALA A 384 7.43 -1.90 19.44
N VAL A 385 7.74 -1.87 20.75
CA VAL A 385 7.00 -1.08 21.72
C VAL A 385 7.42 0.39 21.60
N LYS A 386 6.46 1.28 21.42
CA LYS A 386 6.73 2.72 21.25
C LYS A 386 7.41 3.33 22.49
N ASN A 387 8.24 4.33 22.28
CA ASN A 387 8.97 5.06 23.31
C ASN A 387 9.99 4.23 24.10
N VAL A 388 10.40 3.09 23.58
CA VAL A 388 11.42 2.23 24.20
C VAL A 388 12.67 2.30 23.34
N GLY A 389 13.81 2.71 23.92
CA GLY A 389 15.08 2.86 23.21
C GLY A 389 15.74 1.52 22.89
N ARG A 390 16.39 1.40 21.74
CA ARG A 390 17.10 0.17 21.32
C ARG A 390 18.20 -0.22 22.29
N ASN A 391 19.01 0.77 22.74
CA ASN A 391 20.11 0.53 23.69
C ASN A 391 19.60 -0.03 25.03
N LEU A 392 18.44 0.47 25.51
CA LEU A 392 17.80 -0.07 26.70
C LEU A 392 17.46 -1.55 26.51
N ILE A 393 16.85 -1.92 25.38
CA ILE A 393 16.44 -3.30 25.12
C ILE A 393 17.63 -4.22 24.92
N GLU A 394 18.69 -3.79 24.27
CA GLU A 394 19.93 -4.56 24.15
C GLU A 394 20.47 -4.91 25.53
N ARG A 395 20.46 -3.93 26.45
CA ARG A 395 20.89 -4.17 27.83
C ARG A 395 19.92 -5.07 28.61
N VAL A 396 18.63 -4.90 28.44
CA VAL A 396 17.61 -5.79 29.05
C VAL A 396 17.85 -7.25 28.63
N VAL A 397 18.11 -7.48 27.34
CA VAL A 397 18.35 -8.82 26.79
C VAL A 397 19.67 -9.40 27.30
N GLU A 398 20.70 -8.58 27.47
CA GLU A 398 22.00 -9.03 27.99
C GLU A 398 21.94 -9.39 29.46
N GLU A 399 21.46 -8.48 30.29
CA GLU A 399 21.39 -8.63 31.76
C GLU A 399 20.54 -9.84 32.21
N ARG A 400 19.46 -10.14 31.52
CA ARG A 400 18.61 -11.30 31.87
C ARG A 400 19.25 -12.64 31.61
N LYS A 401 20.37 -12.70 30.83
CA LYS A 401 21.12 -13.96 30.62
C LYS A 401 21.75 -14.47 31.91
N GLU A 402 22.14 -13.57 32.79
CA GLU A 402 22.66 -13.95 34.12
C GLU A 402 21.55 -14.44 35.07
N LYS A 403 20.45 -13.68 35.14
CA LYS A 403 19.30 -14.01 35.99
C LYS A 403 18.03 -13.35 35.40
N PRO A 404 16.92 -14.10 35.26
CA PRO A 404 15.63 -13.51 34.88
C PRO A 404 15.21 -12.41 35.85
N TYR A 405 14.47 -11.43 35.37
CA TYR A 405 13.89 -10.39 36.22
C TYR A 405 12.78 -10.99 37.07
N SER A 406 12.84 -10.81 38.39
CA SER A 406 11.89 -11.35 39.35
C SER A 406 10.70 -10.43 39.62
N SER A 407 10.88 -9.11 39.41
CA SER A 407 9.86 -8.10 39.66
C SER A 407 10.15 -6.83 38.85
N LEU A 408 9.17 -5.91 38.77
CA LEU A 408 9.38 -4.59 38.17
C LEU A 408 10.46 -3.79 38.93
N TYR A 409 10.56 -3.95 40.24
CA TYR A 409 11.60 -3.31 41.04
C TYR A 409 12.99 -3.85 40.68
N ASP A 410 13.17 -5.17 40.60
CA ASP A 410 14.43 -5.81 40.17
C ASP A 410 14.82 -5.34 38.76
N PHE A 411 13.86 -5.27 37.84
CA PHE A 411 14.09 -4.74 36.51
C PHE A 411 14.59 -3.28 36.54
N CYS A 412 13.89 -2.39 37.23
CA CYS A 412 14.27 -0.98 37.32
C CYS A 412 15.63 -0.77 38.00
N LYS A 413 15.94 -1.58 39.07
CA LYS A 413 17.21 -1.55 39.79
C LYS A 413 18.38 -1.91 38.87
N ARG A 414 18.25 -3.00 38.10
CA ARG A 414 19.30 -3.50 37.20
C ARG A 414 19.46 -2.62 35.96
N MET A 415 18.39 -1.94 35.53
CA MET A 415 18.43 -0.98 34.42
C MET A 415 18.77 0.45 34.83
N HIS A 416 18.96 0.71 36.14
CA HIS A 416 19.35 2.05 36.63
C HIS A 416 20.68 2.52 36.02
N GLY A 417 20.77 3.81 35.64
CA GLY A 417 21.97 4.37 35.00
C GLY A 417 22.05 4.11 33.48
N THR A 418 21.00 3.52 32.89
CA THR A 418 20.82 3.39 31.45
C THR A 418 19.84 4.44 30.93
N GLU A 419 19.40 4.32 29.68
CA GLU A 419 18.34 5.18 29.09
C GLU A 419 16.93 4.87 29.66
N LEU A 420 16.83 4.21 30.82
CA LEU A 420 15.56 3.92 31.47
C LEU A 420 14.85 5.21 31.88
N ASN A 421 13.63 5.38 31.41
CA ASN A 421 12.77 6.47 31.81
C ASN A 421 11.35 5.97 32.12
N ARG A 422 10.59 6.76 32.89
CA ARG A 422 9.22 6.44 33.28
C ARG A 422 8.36 5.99 32.09
N ARG A 423 8.41 6.75 30.97
CA ARG A 423 7.58 6.51 29.79
C ARG A 423 7.88 5.15 29.14
N ALA A 424 9.14 4.76 29.08
CA ALA A 424 9.54 3.46 28.55
C ALA A 424 8.99 2.31 29.40
N VAL A 425 9.10 2.44 30.74
CA VAL A 425 8.57 1.43 31.68
C VAL A 425 7.05 1.31 31.56
N GLU A 426 6.32 2.43 31.57
CA GLU A 426 4.86 2.45 31.37
C GLU A 426 4.45 1.81 30.04
N CYS A 427 5.15 2.11 28.93
CA CYS A 427 4.86 1.51 27.64
C CYS A 427 5.10 0.00 27.62
N LEU A 428 6.15 -0.50 28.29
CA LEU A 428 6.39 -1.93 28.44
C LEU A 428 5.30 -2.62 29.28
N ILE A 429 4.85 -1.98 30.38
CA ILE A 429 3.76 -2.50 31.21
C ILE A 429 2.46 -2.57 30.39
N LYS A 430 2.09 -1.48 29.71
CA LYS A 430 0.89 -1.39 28.88
C LYS A 430 0.91 -2.41 27.72
N ALA A 431 2.08 -2.74 27.18
CA ALA A 431 2.24 -3.79 26.19
C ALA A 431 2.13 -5.22 26.76
N GLY A 432 2.07 -5.38 28.10
CA GLY A 432 2.01 -6.68 28.76
C GLY A 432 3.36 -7.34 28.99
N ALA A 433 4.47 -6.61 28.86
CA ALA A 433 5.82 -7.18 28.95
C ALA A 433 6.19 -7.71 30.35
N PHE A 434 5.39 -7.41 31.38
CA PHE A 434 5.56 -7.86 32.76
C PHE A 434 4.45 -8.81 33.23
N ASP A 435 3.52 -9.20 32.38
CA ASP A 435 2.35 -10.02 32.76
C ASP A 435 2.77 -11.39 33.38
N SER A 436 3.90 -11.95 32.93
CA SER A 436 4.45 -13.20 33.47
C SER A 436 4.90 -13.11 34.95
N MET A 437 5.00 -11.91 35.51
CA MET A 437 5.37 -11.69 36.90
C MET A 437 4.19 -11.79 37.88
N GLY A 438 2.96 -11.95 37.37
CA GLY A 438 1.76 -12.21 38.20
C GLY A 438 1.18 -10.98 38.91
N VAL A 439 1.65 -9.77 38.61
CA VAL A 439 1.09 -8.50 39.10
C VAL A 439 0.32 -7.85 37.97
N ASN A 440 -0.89 -7.37 38.25
CA ASN A 440 -1.73 -6.75 37.22
C ASN A 440 -1.17 -5.41 36.74
N ARG A 441 -1.51 -5.04 35.50
CA ARG A 441 -0.92 -3.85 34.81
C ARG A 441 -1.28 -2.54 35.49
N HIS A 442 -2.49 -2.40 36.06
CA HIS A 442 -2.91 -1.22 36.79
C HIS A 442 -2.04 -0.98 38.02
N SER A 443 -1.84 -2.01 38.84
CA SER A 443 -0.97 -1.91 40.01
C SER A 443 0.48 -1.59 39.64
N LEU A 444 0.98 -2.13 38.53
CA LEU A 444 2.33 -1.85 38.08
C LEU A 444 2.47 -0.40 37.62
N VAL A 445 1.51 0.13 36.85
CA VAL A 445 1.55 1.53 36.36
C VAL A 445 1.54 2.52 37.49
N GLU A 446 0.67 2.29 38.52
CA GLU A 446 0.60 3.15 39.72
C GLU A 446 1.88 3.11 40.58
N ALA A 447 2.60 1.99 40.54
CA ALA A 447 3.84 1.80 41.31
C ALA A 447 5.09 2.40 40.63
N VAL A 448 5.09 2.69 39.34
CA VAL A 448 6.28 3.10 38.55
C VAL A 448 7.03 4.27 39.19
N ASP A 449 6.33 5.34 39.58
CA ASP A 449 6.96 6.54 40.15
C ASP A 449 7.63 6.25 41.51
N GLY A 450 6.98 5.44 42.32
CA GLY A 450 7.51 5.03 43.60
C GLY A 450 8.75 4.15 43.48
N ILE A 451 8.69 3.20 42.53
CA ILE A 451 9.82 2.30 42.26
C ILE A 451 11.04 3.06 41.73
N ILE A 452 10.87 3.96 40.77
CA ILE A 452 11.97 4.73 40.19
C ILE A 452 12.65 5.60 41.25
N LYS A 453 11.85 6.29 42.10
CA LYS A 453 12.38 7.09 43.20
C LYS A 453 13.11 6.26 44.24
N SER A 454 12.60 5.09 44.58
CA SER A 454 13.25 4.15 45.49
C SER A 454 14.61 3.70 44.96
N VAL A 455 14.66 3.27 43.70
CA VAL A 455 15.90 2.86 43.04
C VAL A 455 16.93 3.99 42.98
N GLU A 456 16.51 5.23 42.68
CA GLU A 456 17.39 6.39 42.70
C GLU A 456 17.95 6.68 44.07
N SER A 457 17.11 6.58 45.11
CA SER A 457 17.52 6.76 46.53
C SER A 457 18.54 5.71 46.95
N ASP A 458 18.29 4.43 46.61
CA ASP A 458 19.18 3.33 46.95
C ASP A 458 20.52 3.41 46.23
N SER A 459 20.49 3.86 44.97
CA SER A 459 21.73 4.10 44.19
C SER A 459 22.58 5.22 44.78
N ARG A 460 21.96 6.32 45.24
CA ARG A 460 22.69 7.42 45.89
C ARG A 460 23.32 6.96 47.23
N ARG A 461 22.59 6.21 48.05
CA ARG A 461 23.13 5.64 49.31
C ARG A 461 24.32 4.75 49.08
N ASN A 462 24.29 3.92 48.04
CA ASN A 462 25.40 3.03 47.68
C ASN A 462 26.64 3.77 47.15
N LEU A 463 26.47 4.92 46.46
CA LEU A 463 27.56 5.76 45.94
C LEU A 463 28.27 6.56 47.05
N GLU A 464 27.55 6.99 48.08
CA GLU A 464 28.12 7.77 49.17
C GLU A 464 28.95 6.96 50.16
N GLY A 465 28.98 5.58 50.03
CA GLY A 465 29.84 4.73 50.85
C GLY A 465 29.59 4.83 52.35
N GLN A 466 28.50 5.45 52.76
CA GLN A 466 28.05 5.49 54.15
C GLN A 466 27.49 4.11 54.54
N LEU A 467 28.39 3.22 54.85
CA LEU A 467 28.08 2.20 55.84
C LEU A 467 27.60 2.96 57.09
N ASP A 468 26.29 2.89 57.36
CA ASP A 468 25.72 3.51 58.55
C ASP A 468 26.45 2.94 59.75
N LEU A 469 27.29 3.76 60.38
CA LEU A 469 28.12 3.39 61.52
C LEU A 469 27.27 2.88 62.66
N PHE A 470 25.97 3.19 62.68
CA PHE A 470 24.98 2.69 63.65
C PHE A 470 24.58 1.25 63.41
N SER A 471 24.54 0.77 62.16
CA SER A 471 24.20 -0.62 61.83
C SER A 471 25.32 -1.58 62.20
N VAL A 472 26.57 -1.12 62.20
CA VAL A 472 27.73 -1.90 62.66
C VAL A 472 27.80 -1.99 64.19
N MET A 473 27.28 -1.00 64.93
CA MET A 473 27.28 -1.00 66.40
C MET A 473 26.12 -1.76 67.07
N SER A 474 25.03 -2.02 66.36
CA SER A 474 23.86 -2.71 66.92
C SER A 474 23.90 -4.23 66.81
N GLY A 475 24.90 -4.83 66.14
CA GLY A 475 25.10 -6.29 66.13
C GLY A 475 23.94 -7.10 65.52
N GLU A 476 22.96 -6.44 64.96
CA GLU A 476 21.87 -7.06 64.22
C GLU A 476 22.33 -7.31 62.81
N SER A 477 22.65 -8.55 62.51
CA SER A 477 22.69 -9.07 61.15
C SER A 477 21.29 -8.99 60.57
N GLN A 478 20.84 -7.77 60.29
CA GLN A 478 19.70 -7.61 59.39
C GLN A 478 20.23 -7.90 57.97
N THR A 479 20.13 -9.15 57.60
CA THR A 479 19.80 -9.49 56.21
C THR A 479 18.46 -8.81 55.94
N SER A 480 18.47 -7.48 55.79
CA SER A 480 17.33 -6.75 55.28
C SER A 480 17.15 -7.20 53.83
N ASP A 481 16.20 -8.07 53.65
CA ASP A 481 15.57 -8.43 52.36
C ASP A 481 14.93 -7.16 51.77
N THR A 482 15.76 -6.13 51.50
CA THR A 482 15.35 -4.82 50.92
C THR A 482 15.35 -4.85 49.40
N ASP A 483 15.36 -6.04 48.80
CA ASP A 483 15.27 -6.21 47.35
C ASP A 483 13.83 -6.24 46.82
N SER A 484 12.83 -5.82 47.63
CA SER A 484 11.42 -5.80 47.26
C SER A 484 10.77 -4.44 47.54
N TYR A 485 10.04 -3.93 46.55
CA TYR A 485 9.14 -2.79 46.71
C TYR A 485 7.71 -3.29 46.83
N GLU A 486 7.00 -2.86 47.88
CA GLU A 486 5.62 -3.28 48.13
C GLU A 486 4.67 -2.54 47.17
N ILE A 487 4.10 -3.26 46.23
CA ILE A 487 3.16 -2.74 45.23
C ILE A 487 1.75 -2.79 45.81
N LYS A 488 1.08 -1.63 45.94
CA LYS A 488 -0.31 -1.58 46.38
C LYS A 488 -1.21 -2.24 45.34
N PRO A 489 -2.11 -3.15 45.70
CA PRO A 489 -3.01 -3.80 44.77
C PRO A 489 -4.12 -2.83 44.34
N PHE A 490 -4.32 -2.71 43.05
CA PHE A 490 -5.45 -2.04 42.41
C PHE A 490 -6.27 -3.07 41.63
N PRO A 491 -7.59 -2.83 41.40
CA PRO A 491 -8.35 -3.64 40.46
C PRO A 491 -7.74 -3.50 39.05
N GLU A 492 -7.69 -4.60 38.28
CA GLU A 492 -7.17 -4.54 36.92
C GLU A 492 -8.05 -3.64 36.05
N TYR A 493 -7.47 -3.06 35.02
CA TYR A 493 -8.18 -2.37 33.92
C TYR A 493 -9.23 -3.29 33.32
N SER A 494 -10.31 -2.72 32.80
CA SER A 494 -11.26 -3.51 32.03
C SER A 494 -10.57 -4.11 30.79
N HIS A 495 -11.10 -5.21 30.29
CA HIS A 495 -10.54 -5.87 29.09
C HIS A 495 -10.42 -4.92 27.90
N THR A 496 -11.40 -4.04 27.71
CA THR A 496 -11.38 -3.02 26.65
C THR A 496 -10.25 -2.01 26.84
N GLU A 497 -10.02 -1.55 28.07
CA GLU A 497 -8.92 -0.63 28.39
C GLU A 497 -7.55 -1.28 28.18
N LEU A 498 -7.39 -2.54 28.56
CA LEU A 498 -6.14 -3.30 28.30
C LEU A 498 -5.84 -3.38 26.80
N LEU A 499 -6.83 -3.73 25.98
CA LEU A 499 -6.68 -3.79 24.54
C LEU A 499 -6.36 -2.41 23.91
N GLN A 500 -6.97 -1.36 24.43
CA GLN A 500 -6.67 0.02 23.98
C GLN A 500 -5.23 0.42 24.34
N GLN A 501 -4.76 0.10 25.55
CA GLN A 501 -3.38 0.35 25.96
C GLN A 501 -2.38 -0.41 25.09
N GLU A 502 -2.64 -1.68 24.80
CA GLU A 502 -1.81 -2.49 23.90
C GLU A 502 -1.72 -1.82 22.53
N LYS A 503 -2.86 -1.44 21.93
CA LYS A 503 -2.91 -0.79 20.61
C LYS A 503 -2.20 0.57 20.61
N GLU A 504 -2.32 1.36 21.67
CA GLU A 504 -1.63 2.64 21.81
C GLU A 504 -0.11 2.49 21.70
N VAL A 505 0.45 1.51 22.43
CA VAL A 505 1.91 1.36 22.56
C VAL A 505 2.55 0.41 21.57
N SER A 506 1.80 -0.52 20.97
CA SER A 506 2.31 -1.51 20.00
C SER A 506 1.74 -1.37 18.60
N GLY A 507 0.62 -0.66 18.46
CA GLY A 507 -0.16 -0.60 17.21
C GLY A 507 -1.10 -1.80 17.01
N LEU A 508 -1.04 -2.82 17.86
CA LEU A 508 -1.78 -4.09 17.74
C LEU A 508 -2.55 -4.41 19.03
N TYR A 509 -3.60 -5.20 18.89
CA TYR A 509 -4.21 -5.89 20.02
C TYR A 509 -3.45 -7.19 20.23
N LEU A 510 -2.74 -7.33 21.35
CA LEU A 510 -1.83 -8.45 21.60
C LEU A 510 -2.49 -9.59 22.38
N SER A 511 -3.39 -9.26 23.32
CA SER A 511 -4.04 -10.25 24.20
C SER A 511 -5.39 -10.74 23.70
N GLY A 512 -5.97 -10.13 22.66
CA GLY A 512 -7.27 -10.48 22.09
C GLY A 512 -7.72 -9.44 21.07
N HIS A 513 -8.97 -9.53 20.61
CA HIS A 513 -9.58 -8.53 19.74
C HIS A 513 -10.86 -7.97 20.38
N PRO A 514 -11.20 -6.67 20.23
CA PRO A 514 -12.43 -6.11 20.79
C PRO A 514 -13.70 -6.90 20.40
N LEU A 515 -13.70 -7.52 19.22
CA LEU A 515 -14.80 -8.35 18.75
C LEU A 515 -14.84 -9.77 19.34
N ASP A 516 -13.83 -10.21 20.09
CA ASP A 516 -13.81 -11.54 20.68
C ASP A 516 -14.97 -11.76 21.67
N ALA A 517 -15.34 -10.71 22.42
CA ALA A 517 -16.50 -10.73 23.31
C ALA A 517 -17.84 -10.79 22.57
N TYR A 518 -17.86 -10.47 21.29
CA TYR A 518 -19.06 -10.34 20.47
C TYR A 518 -19.10 -11.33 19.31
N ARG A 519 -18.33 -12.42 19.33
CA ARG A 519 -18.23 -13.40 18.24
C ARG A 519 -19.58 -13.97 17.81
N GLU A 520 -20.42 -14.35 18.78
CA GLU A 520 -21.75 -14.90 18.49
C GLU A 520 -22.68 -13.86 17.85
N GLN A 521 -22.66 -12.63 18.40
CA GLN A 521 -23.43 -11.52 17.86
C GLN A 521 -22.92 -11.12 16.49
N SER A 522 -21.59 -11.09 16.27
CA SER A 522 -20.98 -10.81 14.96
C SER A 522 -21.42 -11.82 13.91
N ALA A 523 -21.37 -13.12 14.21
CA ALA A 523 -21.84 -14.18 13.32
C ALA A 523 -23.34 -14.09 13.01
N ARG A 524 -24.14 -13.59 13.96
CA ARG A 524 -25.59 -13.43 13.80
C ARG A 524 -25.99 -12.16 13.04
N PHE A 525 -25.25 -11.07 13.26
CA PHE A 525 -25.62 -9.74 12.74
C PHE A 525 -24.93 -9.41 11.43
N ALA A 526 -23.70 -9.82 11.20
CA ALA A 526 -23.01 -9.56 9.95
C ALA A 526 -23.67 -10.35 8.79
N SER A 527 -23.83 -9.72 7.63
CA SER A 527 -24.18 -10.41 6.38
C SER A 527 -22.93 -10.87 5.64
N ASN A 528 -21.84 -10.13 5.79
CA ASN A 528 -20.55 -10.35 5.14
C ASN A 528 -19.41 -10.00 6.08
N SER A 529 -18.28 -10.65 5.89
CA SER A 529 -17.00 -10.27 6.48
C SER A 529 -16.30 -9.19 5.64
N ILE A 530 -15.42 -8.40 6.25
CA ILE A 530 -14.63 -7.40 5.51
C ILE A 530 -13.78 -8.07 4.44
N LYS A 531 -13.24 -9.27 4.70
CA LYS A 531 -12.49 -10.05 3.71
C LYS A 531 -13.30 -10.36 2.45
N GLU A 532 -14.58 -10.71 2.58
CA GLU A 532 -15.45 -10.94 1.42
C GLU A 532 -15.73 -9.66 0.64
N LEU A 533 -15.82 -8.51 1.34
CA LEU A 533 -16.11 -7.21 0.74
C LEU A 533 -14.87 -6.54 0.09
N THR A 534 -13.67 -7.01 0.42
CA THR A 534 -12.39 -6.49 -0.11
C THR A 534 -11.67 -7.50 -1.00
N GLY A 535 -12.16 -8.74 -1.09
CA GLY A 535 -11.58 -9.81 -1.88
C GLY A 535 -11.87 -9.71 -3.39
N GLU A 536 -11.35 -10.66 -4.15
CA GLU A 536 -11.48 -10.69 -5.62
C GLU A 536 -12.93 -10.73 -6.11
N ASP A 537 -13.82 -11.35 -5.36
CA ASP A 537 -15.24 -11.45 -5.69
C ASP A 537 -16.08 -10.23 -5.24
N ALA A 538 -15.46 -9.22 -4.65
CA ALA A 538 -16.16 -8.02 -4.17
C ALA A 538 -16.92 -7.29 -5.28
N HIS A 539 -16.43 -7.34 -6.52
CA HIS A 539 -17.11 -6.77 -7.69
C HIS A 539 -18.52 -7.35 -7.93
N LYS A 540 -18.78 -8.62 -7.52
CA LYS A 540 -20.10 -9.24 -7.60
C LYS A 540 -21.08 -8.66 -6.58
N LEU A 541 -20.56 -7.99 -5.57
CA LEU A 541 -21.33 -7.38 -4.48
C LEU A 541 -21.44 -5.86 -4.63
N ASP A 542 -20.91 -5.28 -5.71
CA ASP A 542 -20.99 -3.82 -5.95
C ASP A 542 -22.44 -3.34 -5.97
N GLY A 543 -22.70 -2.24 -5.26
CA GLY A 543 -24.03 -1.66 -5.08
C GLY A 543 -24.96 -2.45 -4.16
N ASN A 544 -24.59 -3.64 -3.69
CA ASN A 544 -25.41 -4.44 -2.78
C ASN A 544 -25.44 -3.82 -1.38
N HIS A 545 -26.55 -3.99 -0.71
CA HIS A 545 -26.69 -3.64 0.71
C HIS A 545 -26.05 -4.73 1.55
N VAL A 546 -25.05 -4.36 2.35
CA VAL A 546 -24.29 -5.26 3.22
C VAL A 546 -24.30 -4.74 4.65
N ARG A 547 -24.11 -5.64 5.60
CA ARG A 547 -24.01 -5.35 7.01
C ARG A 547 -22.76 -6.00 7.60
N ILE A 548 -21.93 -5.18 8.21
CA ILE A 548 -20.70 -5.61 8.87
C ILE A 548 -20.78 -5.33 10.37
N VAL A 549 -20.10 -6.16 11.14
CA VAL A 549 -19.83 -5.92 12.58
C VAL A 549 -18.34 -5.67 12.72
N CYS A 550 -17.99 -4.50 13.19
CA CYS A 550 -16.60 -4.03 13.15
C CYS A 550 -16.27 -3.11 14.33
N THR A 551 -14.98 -2.89 14.54
CA THR A 551 -14.46 -1.88 15.46
C THR A 551 -14.01 -0.67 14.65
N ILE A 552 -14.31 0.54 15.11
CA ILE A 552 -13.83 1.79 14.49
C ILE A 552 -12.39 2.02 14.91
N VAL A 553 -11.46 1.92 13.95
CA VAL A 553 -10.02 2.10 14.20
C VAL A 553 -9.65 3.58 14.23
N LYS A 554 -10.16 4.33 13.24
CA LYS A 554 -9.87 5.76 13.07
C LYS A 554 -11.06 6.45 12.44
N ASN A 555 -11.29 7.68 12.85
CA ASN A 555 -12.35 8.51 12.30
C ASN A 555 -11.79 9.88 11.91
N ARG A 556 -11.90 10.21 10.60
CA ARG A 556 -11.46 11.49 10.05
C ARG A 556 -12.64 12.28 9.54
N MET A 557 -12.92 13.42 10.17
CA MET A 557 -13.93 14.38 9.71
C MET A 557 -13.39 15.23 8.56
N MET A 558 -14.22 15.45 7.55
CA MET A 558 -13.93 16.35 6.43
C MET A 558 -15.11 17.24 6.12
N THR A 559 -14.84 18.47 5.72
CA THR A 559 -15.86 19.39 5.22
C THR A 559 -16.04 19.17 3.71
N THR A 560 -17.26 18.96 3.27
CA THR A 560 -17.59 18.82 1.84
C THR A 560 -17.57 20.18 1.12
N LYS A 561 -17.59 20.15 -0.21
CA LYS A 561 -17.70 21.37 -1.04
C LYS A 561 -18.96 22.20 -0.73
N SER A 562 -20.00 21.57 -0.21
CA SER A 562 -21.26 22.22 0.23
C SER A 562 -21.23 22.71 1.68
N ASN A 563 -20.06 22.81 2.30
CA ASN A 563 -19.84 23.24 3.69
C ASN A 563 -20.59 22.37 4.74
N THR A 564 -20.83 21.10 4.43
CA THR A 564 -21.39 20.10 5.34
C THR A 564 -20.28 19.16 5.80
N MET A 565 -20.41 18.58 7.00
CA MET A 565 -19.42 17.63 7.53
C MET A 565 -19.73 16.21 7.05
N MET A 566 -18.70 15.48 6.64
CA MET A 566 -18.74 14.05 6.39
C MET A 566 -17.58 13.36 7.12
N ALA A 567 -17.63 12.05 7.26
CA ALA A 567 -16.54 11.30 7.90
C ALA A 567 -16.06 10.14 7.02
N PHE A 568 -14.77 9.87 7.13
CA PHE A 568 -14.12 8.65 6.65
C PHE A 568 -13.70 7.85 7.87
N ALA A 569 -14.31 6.71 8.08
CA ALA A 569 -13.97 5.81 9.18
C ALA A 569 -13.20 4.60 8.64
N SER A 570 -12.02 4.34 9.20
CA SER A 570 -11.34 3.07 9.00
C SER A 570 -11.88 2.09 10.03
N VAL A 571 -12.39 0.95 9.57
CA VAL A 571 -12.98 -0.08 10.41
C VAL A 571 -12.29 -1.41 10.23
N GLU A 572 -12.28 -2.23 11.28
CA GLU A 572 -11.71 -3.58 11.21
C GLU A 572 -12.66 -4.62 11.81
N ASP A 573 -12.67 -5.80 11.25
CA ASP A 573 -13.25 -7.00 11.84
C ASP A 573 -12.15 -8.07 12.08
N LEU A 574 -12.55 -9.29 12.43
CA LEU A 574 -11.60 -10.39 12.64
C LEU A 574 -10.90 -10.85 11.34
N THR A 575 -11.31 -10.35 10.18
CA THR A 575 -10.88 -10.83 8.86
C THR A 575 -10.12 -9.81 8.03
N GLY A 576 -10.25 -8.51 8.34
CA GLY A 576 -9.58 -7.45 7.60
C GLY A 576 -9.99 -6.04 8.02
N THR A 577 -9.54 -5.06 7.24
CA THR A 577 -9.85 -3.64 7.40
C THR A 577 -10.46 -3.07 6.15
N MET A 578 -11.35 -2.08 6.28
CA MET A 578 -11.89 -1.32 5.15
C MET A 578 -12.22 0.12 5.50
N GLU A 579 -12.38 0.96 4.48
CA GLU A 579 -12.83 2.33 4.64
C GLU A 579 -14.35 2.44 4.52
N VAL A 580 -14.97 3.16 5.45
CA VAL A 580 -16.40 3.47 5.47
C VAL A 580 -16.59 4.95 5.24
N ILE A 581 -17.41 5.31 4.26
CA ILE A 581 -17.77 6.69 3.97
C ILE A 581 -19.10 7.00 4.66
N VAL A 582 -19.09 8.02 5.52
CA VAL A 582 -20.25 8.46 6.27
C VAL A 582 -20.67 9.85 5.79
N PHE A 583 -21.72 9.87 4.98
CA PHE A 583 -22.26 11.11 4.41
C PHE A 583 -22.92 12.00 5.48
N PRO A 584 -23.07 13.32 5.23
CA PRO A 584 -23.52 14.29 6.23
C PRO A 584 -24.80 13.88 6.97
N ARG A 585 -25.82 13.40 6.27
CA ARG A 585 -27.09 12.97 6.88
C ARG A 585 -26.92 11.82 7.88
N VAL A 586 -26.07 10.85 7.53
CA VAL A 586 -25.78 9.69 8.38
C VAL A 586 -24.91 10.14 9.56
N LEU A 587 -23.94 11.02 9.30
CA LEU A 587 -23.06 11.57 10.34
C LEU A 587 -23.87 12.35 11.39
N ASP A 588 -24.82 13.19 10.98
CA ASP A 588 -25.66 13.97 11.90
C ASP A 588 -26.51 13.06 12.81
N THR A 589 -26.94 11.90 12.28
CA THR A 589 -27.79 10.97 13.01
C THR A 589 -26.99 10.05 13.95
N PHE A 590 -25.83 9.57 13.51
CA PHE A 590 -25.07 8.50 14.19
C PHE A 590 -23.71 8.94 14.72
N ARG A 591 -23.47 10.24 14.87
CA ARG A 591 -22.19 10.82 15.29
C ARG A 591 -21.65 10.22 16.59
N ASP A 592 -22.52 9.94 17.55
CA ASP A 592 -22.13 9.37 18.85
C ASP A 592 -21.65 7.92 18.76
N ALA A 593 -22.06 7.19 17.73
CA ALA A 593 -21.61 5.83 17.46
C ALA A 593 -20.24 5.77 16.76
N LEU A 594 -19.78 6.87 16.15
CA LEU A 594 -18.51 6.97 15.44
C LEU A 594 -17.33 7.31 16.36
N LYS A 595 -17.23 6.67 17.51
CA LYS A 595 -16.09 6.82 18.43
C LYS A 595 -15.02 5.79 18.10
N GLU A 596 -13.76 6.19 18.16
CA GLU A 596 -12.64 5.26 18.00
C GLU A 596 -12.73 4.16 19.08
N ASN A 597 -12.41 2.94 18.67
CA ASN A 597 -12.53 1.70 19.45
C ASN A 597 -13.98 1.26 19.81
N ALA A 598 -15.01 1.93 19.32
CA ALA A 598 -16.38 1.46 19.47
C ALA A 598 -16.64 0.22 18.60
N VAL A 599 -17.33 -0.78 19.16
CA VAL A 599 -17.83 -1.93 18.41
C VAL A 599 -19.22 -1.61 17.89
N VAL A 600 -19.37 -1.62 16.58
CA VAL A 600 -20.56 -1.16 15.88
C VAL A 600 -21.03 -2.15 14.81
N VAL A 601 -22.32 -2.08 14.53
CA VAL A 601 -22.93 -2.68 13.35
C VAL A 601 -23.12 -1.55 12.33
N ILE A 602 -22.54 -1.70 11.15
CA ILE A 602 -22.67 -0.74 10.06
C ILE A 602 -23.44 -1.40 8.92
N GLU A 603 -24.49 -0.76 8.48
CA GLU A 603 -25.27 -1.14 7.30
C GLU A 603 -25.03 -0.10 6.20
N GLY A 604 -24.87 -0.57 4.97
CA GLY A 604 -24.62 0.34 3.86
C GLY A 604 -24.47 -0.37 2.53
N ARG A 605 -24.07 0.39 1.51
CA ARG A 605 -23.85 -0.14 0.16
C ARG A 605 -22.37 -0.25 -0.13
N LEU A 606 -21.98 -1.39 -0.64
CA LEU A 606 -20.62 -1.60 -1.11
C LEU A 606 -20.38 -0.80 -2.39
N SER A 607 -19.25 -0.13 -2.49
CA SER A 607 -18.77 0.53 -3.70
C SER A 607 -17.43 -0.06 -4.09
N VAL A 608 -17.38 -0.70 -5.26
CA VAL A 608 -16.19 -1.29 -5.84
C VAL A 608 -15.85 -0.55 -7.13
N ARG A 609 -14.62 -0.05 -7.26
CA ARG A 609 -14.11 0.61 -8.47
C ARG A 609 -12.86 -0.11 -8.94
N GLU A 610 -12.62 -0.13 -10.26
CA GLU A 610 -11.54 -0.93 -10.86
C GLU A 610 -10.14 -0.63 -10.30
N ASP A 611 -9.84 0.60 -9.90
CA ASP A 611 -8.51 1.02 -9.44
C ASP A 611 -8.46 1.51 -7.98
N GLU A 612 -9.53 1.32 -7.19
CA GLU A 612 -9.61 1.74 -5.80
C GLU A 612 -9.97 0.57 -4.87
N PRO A 613 -9.47 0.56 -3.62
CA PRO A 613 -9.97 -0.38 -2.62
C PRO A 613 -11.48 -0.24 -2.43
N SER A 614 -12.18 -1.35 -2.21
CA SER A 614 -13.61 -1.37 -1.93
C SER A 614 -13.94 -0.51 -0.71
N LYS A 615 -15.01 0.27 -0.78
CA LYS A 615 -15.46 1.15 0.31
C LYS A 615 -16.92 0.88 0.64
N LEU A 616 -17.28 1.01 1.91
CA LEU A 616 -18.67 0.90 2.34
C LEU A 616 -19.28 2.29 2.52
N MET A 617 -20.36 2.58 1.80
CA MET A 617 -21.14 3.80 1.98
C MET A 617 -22.18 3.54 3.07
N ALA A 618 -21.93 4.06 4.29
CA ALA A 618 -22.80 3.84 5.43
C ALA A 618 -24.18 4.47 5.24
N GLU A 619 -25.21 3.69 5.56
CA GLU A 619 -26.61 4.14 5.66
C GLU A 619 -27.07 4.18 7.13
N SER A 620 -26.55 3.27 7.98
CA SER A 620 -26.76 3.29 9.42
C SER A 620 -25.55 2.80 10.20
N ILE A 621 -25.38 3.29 11.43
CA ILE A 621 -24.31 2.91 12.35
C ILE A 621 -24.91 2.77 13.75
N SER A 622 -24.80 1.61 14.34
CA SER A 622 -25.37 1.35 15.67
C SER A 622 -24.38 0.63 16.56
N PRO A 623 -24.27 0.96 17.86
CA PRO A 623 -23.55 0.14 18.81
C PRO A 623 -24.07 -1.29 18.77
N ILE A 624 -23.16 -2.28 18.91
CA ILE A 624 -23.54 -3.70 18.90
C ILE A 624 -24.43 -4.05 20.11
N GLU A 625 -24.20 -3.35 21.21
CA GLU A 625 -25.00 -3.51 22.43
C GLU A 625 -26.41 -2.96 22.23
N GLY A 626 -27.40 -3.86 22.24
CA GLY A 626 -28.81 -3.50 22.02
C GLY A 626 -29.22 -3.42 20.54
N TYR A 627 -28.36 -3.81 19.61
CA TYR A 627 -28.73 -3.94 18.21
C TYR A 627 -29.72 -5.08 18.00
N ASP A 628 -30.85 -4.78 17.37
CA ASP A 628 -31.86 -5.77 17.00
C ASP A 628 -32.13 -5.67 15.47
N PRO A 629 -31.76 -6.69 14.68
CA PRO A 629 -31.95 -6.68 13.22
C PRO A 629 -33.42 -6.67 12.79
N LYS A 630 -34.34 -6.97 13.70
CA LYS A 630 -35.80 -6.98 13.45
C LYS A 630 -36.49 -5.68 13.85
N ARG A 631 -35.82 -4.84 14.62
CA ARG A 631 -36.37 -3.54 15.03
C ARG A 631 -36.14 -2.54 13.92
N PRO A 632 -37.19 -1.97 13.28
CA PRO A 632 -37.00 -0.82 12.43
C PRO A 632 -36.29 0.22 13.28
N GLN A 633 -35.05 0.59 12.91
CA GLN A 633 -34.36 1.63 13.67
C GLN A 633 -35.20 2.89 13.52
N ALA A 634 -35.64 3.43 14.64
CA ALA A 634 -36.55 4.58 14.71
C ALA A 634 -35.95 5.88 14.11
N ASN A 635 -34.73 5.80 13.57
CA ASN A 635 -33.99 6.84 12.88
C ASN A 635 -33.25 6.35 11.63
N SER A 636 -33.46 5.12 11.13
CA SER A 636 -33.33 4.99 9.70
C SER A 636 -34.24 6.04 9.12
N PRO A 637 -33.76 6.95 8.26
CA PRO A 637 -34.69 7.57 7.37
C PRO A 637 -35.28 6.37 6.61
N ASN A 638 -36.41 5.86 7.15
CA ASN A 638 -37.32 5.18 6.31
C ASN A 638 -37.46 6.17 5.15
N LEU A 639 -36.81 5.83 4.05
CA LEU A 639 -37.60 5.85 2.86
C LEU A 639 -38.83 5.01 3.19
N MET A 640 -39.72 5.61 4.05
CA MET A 640 -41.10 5.49 3.73
C MET A 640 -41.07 5.78 2.24
N ARG A 641 -41.34 4.76 1.48
CA ARG A 641 -42.13 4.87 0.29
C ARG A 641 -43.44 5.52 0.68
N ASP A 642 -43.39 6.76 1.11
CA ASP A 642 -44.36 7.76 0.69
C ASP A 642 -44.32 7.62 -0.80
N ALA A 643 -45.44 7.33 -1.40
CA ALA A 643 -45.60 7.07 -2.80
C ALA A 643 -44.76 8.12 -3.51
N ALA A 644 -43.56 7.74 -3.98
CA ALA A 644 -42.50 8.69 -4.32
C ALA A 644 -43.11 9.61 -5.33
N GLN A 645 -43.23 10.89 -4.98
CA GLN A 645 -43.80 11.89 -5.92
C GLN A 645 -43.02 11.71 -7.22
N ARG A 646 -43.71 11.28 -8.24
CA ARG A 646 -43.12 11.04 -9.56
C ARG A 646 -43.53 12.23 -10.43
N LEU A 647 -42.56 12.75 -11.17
CA LEU A 647 -42.80 13.76 -12.17
C LEU A 647 -43.27 13.08 -13.47
N TYR A 648 -44.46 13.37 -13.90
CA TYR A 648 -45.02 12.92 -15.17
C TYR A 648 -44.91 14.03 -16.20
N VAL A 649 -44.27 13.77 -17.31
CA VAL A 649 -44.09 14.71 -18.41
C VAL A 649 -44.70 14.09 -19.68
N ARG A 650 -45.67 14.75 -20.26
CA ARG A 650 -46.33 14.33 -21.47
C ARG A 650 -45.76 15.05 -22.67
N LEU A 651 -45.36 14.28 -23.68
CA LEU A 651 -44.69 14.77 -24.88
C LEU A 651 -45.31 14.12 -26.14
N PRO A 652 -45.36 14.82 -27.29
CA PRO A 652 -45.88 14.27 -28.53
C PRO A 652 -45.09 13.07 -29.03
N SER A 653 -43.73 13.15 -29.04
CA SER A 653 -42.81 12.08 -29.44
C SER A 653 -41.41 12.30 -28.90
N ARG A 654 -40.49 11.31 -29.01
CA ARG A 654 -39.07 11.50 -28.72
C ARG A 654 -38.35 12.42 -29.71
N SER A 655 -38.86 12.56 -30.91
CA SER A 655 -38.28 13.38 -31.96
C SER A 655 -38.78 14.82 -31.96
N CYS A 656 -39.68 15.19 -31.06
CA CYS A 656 -40.17 16.59 -30.99
C CYS A 656 -39.10 17.53 -30.41
N PRO A 657 -39.07 18.80 -30.84
CA PRO A 657 -38.10 19.80 -30.38
C PRO A 657 -38.12 20.02 -28.85
N GLU A 658 -39.28 19.83 -28.23
CA GLU A 658 -39.50 19.99 -26.80
C GLU A 658 -38.80 18.87 -26.01
N TYR A 659 -38.67 17.67 -26.56
CA TYR A 659 -38.03 16.55 -25.89
C TYR A 659 -36.58 16.88 -25.50
N ALA A 660 -35.78 17.42 -26.42
CA ALA A 660 -34.38 17.81 -26.17
C ALA A 660 -34.28 18.91 -25.09
N LYS A 661 -35.22 19.86 -25.09
CA LYS A 661 -35.28 20.94 -24.09
C LYS A 661 -35.63 20.41 -22.70
N VAL A 662 -36.55 19.43 -22.62
CA VAL A 662 -36.91 18.77 -21.36
C VAL A 662 -35.75 18.01 -20.81
N ILE A 663 -34.99 17.26 -21.64
CA ILE A 663 -33.79 16.54 -21.20
C ILE A 663 -32.78 17.54 -20.61
N ASN A 664 -32.46 18.63 -21.29
CA ASN A 664 -31.54 19.64 -20.79
C ASN A 664 -32.02 20.27 -19.45
N LEU A 665 -33.30 20.53 -19.30
CA LEU A 665 -33.85 21.03 -18.04
C LEU A 665 -33.68 19.99 -16.91
N LEU A 666 -33.95 18.72 -17.18
CA LEU A 666 -33.76 17.65 -16.19
C LEU A 666 -32.30 17.43 -15.82
N GLU A 667 -31.35 17.60 -16.76
CA GLU A 667 -29.91 17.54 -16.49
C GLU A 667 -29.42 18.73 -15.67
N ILE A 668 -30.01 19.92 -15.84
CA ILE A 668 -29.71 21.12 -15.04
C ILE A 668 -30.27 21.01 -13.62
N PHE A 669 -31.48 20.46 -13.48
CA PHE A 669 -32.19 20.32 -12.22
C PHE A 669 -32.20 18.87 -11.71
N ASP A 670 -31.04 18.24 -11.72
CA ASP A 670 -30.84 16.86 -11.26
C ASP A 670 -31.27 16.66 -9.80
N GLY A 671 -31.90 15.51 -9.51
CA GLY A 671 -32.39 15.17 -8.18
C GLY A 671 -32.85 13.72 -8.04
N ASP A 672 -33.65 13.43 -7.02
CA ASP A 672 -34.06 12.07 -6.68
C ASP A 672 -35.52 11.74 -7.07
N MET A 673 -36.26 12.67 -7.66
CA MET A 673 -37.64 12.45 -8.07
C MET A 673 -37.72 11.70 -9.40
N PRO A 674 -38.23 10.46 -9.45
CA PRO A 674 -38.37 9.70 -10.67
C PRO A 674 -39.21 10.43 -11.72
N VAL A 675 -38.73 10.48 -12.96
CA VAL A 675 -39.45 11.10 -14.09
C VAL A 675 -40.02 10.01 -14.98
N ILE A 676 -41.29 10.18 -15.38
CA ILE A 676 -41.97 9.30 -16.30
C ILE A 676 -42.45 10.12 -17.49
N PHE A 677 -41.92 9.81 -18.66
CA PHE A 677 -42.36 10.35 -19.94
C PHE A 677 -43.60 9.60 -20.43
N TYR A 678 -44.66 10.31 -20.81
CA TYR A 678 -45.74 9.76 -21.59
C TYR A 678 -45.63 10.29 -23.01
N LEU A 679 -45.38 9.39 -23.96
CA LEU A 679 -45.24 9.69 -25.38
C LEU A 679 -46.59 9.43 -26.09
N GLU A 680 -47.15 10.45 -26.75
CA GLU A 680 -48.48 10.38 -27.37
C GLU A 680 -48.49 9.53 -28.66
N ASP A 681 -47.39 9.59 -29.43
CA ASP A 681 -47.24 8.85 -30.69
C ASP A 681 -47.32 7.34 -30.50
N VAL A 682 -46.66 6.80 -29.47
CA VAL A 682 -46.64 5.39 -29.13
C VAL A 682 -47.59 5.00 -28.00
N LYS A 683 -48.27 5.98 -27.37
CA LYS A 683 -49.16 5.80 -26.21
C LYS A 683 -48.55 5.02 -25.07
N GLN A 684 -47.25 5.20 -24.83
CA GLN A 684 -46.49 4.46 -23.83
C GLN A 684 -45.95 5.37 -22.73
N LYS A 685 -45.86 4.80 -21.50
CA LYS A 685 -45.17 5.42 -20.37
C LYS A 685 -43.74 4.84 -20.33
N LEU A 686 -42.74 5.69 -20.32
CA LEU A 686 -41.34 5.33 -20.24
C LEU A 686 -40.72 5.94 -18.97
N ALA A 687 -40.10 5.13 -18.14
CA ALA A 687 -39.33 5.63 -17.02
C ALA A 687 -38.01 6.24 -17.53
N ALA A 688 -37.70 7.43 -17.08
CA ALA A 688 -36.42 8.07 -17.37
C ALA A 688 -35.27 7.34 -16.65
N PRO A 689 -34.08 7.25 -17.25
CA PRO A 689 -32.90 6.76 -16.53
C PRO A 689 -32.56 7.69 -15.35
N ARG A 690 -31.92 7.19 -14.30
CA ARG A 690 -31.66 7.92 -13.05
C ARG A 690 -30.95 9.27 -13.25
N ARG A 691 -30.10 9.41 -14.26
CA ARG A 691 -29.45 10.68 -14.61
C ARG A 691 -30.40 11.80 -15.05
N LEU A 692 -31.66 11.48 -15.28
CA LEU A 692 -32.73 12.41 -15.66
C LEU A 692 -33.82 12.49 -14.58
N TYR A 693 -33.52 12.10 -13.35
CA TYR A 693 -34.43 12.32 -12.22
C TYR A 693 -34.44 13.78 -11.86
N ALA A 694 -35.59 14.29 -11.50
CA ALA A 694 -35.83 15.70 -11.29
C ALA A 694 -35.58 16.15 -9.84
N SER A 695 -35.07 17.35 -9.64
CA SER A 695 -35.12 18.01 -8.34
C SER A 695 -36.55 18.49 -8.03
N GLY A 696 -36.92 18.56 -6.76
CA GLY A 696 -38.18 19.16 -6.32
C GLY A 696 -38.21 20.70 -6.42
N HIS A 697 -37.30 21.31 -7.19
CA HIS A 697 -37.17 22.78 -7.21
C HIS A 697 -38.34 23.45 -7.97
N PRO A 698 -39.02 24.47 -7.39
CA PRO A 698 -40.19 25.10 -7.99
C PRO A 698 -39.95 25.66 -9.41
N LEU A 699 -38.74 26.17 -9.70
CA LEU A 699 -38.36 26.69 -11.01
C LEU A 699 -38.41 25.62 -12.10
N LEU A 700 -38.00 24.38 -11.80
CA LEU A 700 -38.08 23.29 -12.77
C LEU A 700 -39.54 23.08 -13.23
N PHE A 701 -40.47 23.02 -12.28
CA PHE A 701 -41.89 22.84 -12.62
C PHE A 701 -42.45 24.01 -13.41
N GLN A 702 -42.02 25.22 -13.07
CA GLN A 702 -42.44 26.43 -13.78
C GLN A 702 -41.92 26.41 -15.23
N GLU A 703 -40.67 26.10 -15.45
CA GLU A 703 -40.07 26.01 -16.80
C GLU A 703 -40.67 24.88 -17.64
N LEU A 704 -40.87 23.70 -17.03
CA LEU A 704 -41.51 22.57 -17.71
C LEU A 704 -42.97 22.91 -18.10
N LYS A 705 -43.74 23.58 -17.23
CA LYS A 705 -45.12 24.03 -17.52
C LYS A 705 -45.14 25.11 -18.59
N HIS A 706 -44.21 26.02 -18.56
CA HIS A 706 -44.08 27.05 -19.58
C HIS A 706 -43.74 26.45 -20.97
N LEU A 707 -42.89 25.42 -20.98
CA LEU A 707 -42.43 24.74 -22.21
C LEU A 707 -43.52 23.84 -22.83
N LEU A 708 -44.26 23.12 -21.98
CA LEU A 708 -45.17 22.04 -22.40
C LEU A 708 -46.67 22.35 -22.17
N GLY A 709 -46.97 23.38 -21.43
CA GLY A 709 -48.31 23.68 -20.96
C GLY A 709 -48.66 23.00 -19.63
N GLU A 710 -49.54 23.63 -18.83
CA GLU A 710 -49.86 23.20 -17.46
C GLU A 710 -50.42 21.78 -17.35
N THR A 711 -51.16 21.31 -18.37
CA THR A 711 -51.80 19.99 -18.39
C THR A 711 -50.83 18.83 -18.69
N ASN A 712 -49.63 19.13 -19.19
CA ASN A 712 -48.63 18.13 -19.64
C ASN A 712 -47.54 17.84 -18.60
N VAL A 713 -47.60 18.52 -17.44
CA VAL A 713 -46.65 18.33 -16.33
C VAL A 713 -47.43 18.11 -15.04
N ALA A 714 -47.26 16.95 -14.42
CA ALA A 714 -47.94 16.61 -13.17
C ALA A 714 -47.02 15.85 -12.22
N THR A 715 -47.17 16.10 -10.93
CA THR A 715 -46.54 15.30 -9.87
C THR A 715 -47.61 14.43 -9.20
N LYS A 716 -47.34 13.17 -9.03
CA LYS A 716 -48.19 12.22 -8.30
C LYS A 716 -47.37 11.40 -7.34
#